data_2178315cb08d5e603718e930b60e9983
#
_entry.id   2178315cb08d5e603718e930b60e9983
#
_cell.length_a   1.000
_cell.length_b   1.000
_cell.length_c   1.000
_cell.angle_alpha   90.00
_cell.angle_beta   90.00
_cell.angle_gamma   90.00
#
_symmetry.space_group_name_H-M   'P 1'
#
loop_
_entity.id
_entity.type
_entity.pdbx_description
1 polymer ?
#
loop_
_entity_poly.entity_id
_entity_poly.type
_entity_poly.pdbx_seq_one_letter_code
_entity_poly.pdbx_strand_id
1 'polypeptide(L)'
;MNIRLLLSFVMMLISLSVFSAANAQVEEANALARRLSGRLAEKVEFKQGKAKGVDYFTLKNEGDKVCIIANNANSMAVGLNRYLKKYCHTTVSWYADVAVDLPQVLPQVAQEETVEARVPQRFFLNYCTFGYTMPFFDWKDWERVIDWMALNGVNMPLAITGQESVWYNVWTALGMTDEQVRSYFTGPVYLPWHRMANIDAWCGPLPKEWLDGQVVLQQKILARERALNMRPVLPAFAGHVPRMLTTLYPNADIKKLDAWDEFEAPYQTYFLNSEDPLYAKIQRLFLEEQTRLFGTDHIYGIDLFNEMEAPSYDCEYIARLSKHVYSSLKAVDKKAEWLQMGWFLYYQRNKWTPEVTKAMLSAVPQGKMTMLDYFCERMEVWRLRDKFFNQPYIWCYLGNFGGNGVMQGNVKESGERLETALKEGGANLKGIGSTLEGFDVQQFPFEYIFDKAWNYGATDAEVVKMVADCHADRPDENVRQAWDIIYHQVLTAPATTFRGTAANGFPYYKKLAKRSRAFADMKALNEAWHLLLKQPSANADAAKIDLIWTGRELLGNLFGYEKTEFDSAYAVADTVKMHEKALMMRSLLHDLDMLNAQHPFCTVDKWIEQARDWGEAPEVKDYYEMNARRLITTWGGDLNDYAIRNYSGIIANYQAPRWDIYIEEAFRSVRTGTPFRDKERTEATHRFEQLFADKHGEHFPKYPGVELLSLSRALASKYAAELQAWLSK
;
A
#
# COMPACT_ATOMS: atom_id res chain seq x y z
N MET A 1 -24.71 29.56 -45.86
CA MET A 1 -24.64 28.19 -45.45
C MET A 1 -25.80 27.90 -44.48
N ASN A 2 -26.65 26.93 -44.79
CA ASN A 2 -27.96 26.76 -44.13
C ASN A 2 -27.74 26.24 -42.68
N ILE A 3 -28.27 26.95 -41.65
CA ILE A 3 -28.11 26.61 -40.21
C ILE A 3 -28.45 25.11 -39.95
N ARG A 4 -29.43 24.57 -40.68
CA ARG A 4 -29.75 23.12 -40.57
C ARG A 4 -28.64 22.19 -41.04
N LEU A 5 -27.87 22.55 -42.07
CA LEU A 5 -26.71 21.81 -42.53
C LEU A 5 -25.54 21.88 -41.53
N LEU A 6 -25.33 23.04 -40.90
CA LEU A 6 -24.32 23.23 -39.85
C LEU A 6 -24.65 22.40 -38.60
N LEU A 7 -25.92 22.42 -38.15
CA LEU A 7 -26.40 21.60 -37.03
C LEU A 7 -26.32 20.10 -37.32
N SER A 8 -26.65 19.67 -38.54
CA SER A 8 -26.51 18.26 -38.94
C SER A 8 -25.04 17.81 -38.97
N PHE A 9 -24.13 18.69 -39.44
CA PHE A 9 -22.70 18.40 -39.48
C PHE A 9 -22.07 18.36 -38.06
N VAL A 10 -22.48 19.28 -37.20
CA VAL A 10 -22.08 19.27 -35.77
C VAL A 10 -22.60 18.04 -35.04
N MET A 11 -23.88 17.65 -35.25
CA MET A 11 -24.43 16.42 -34.70
C MET A 11 -23.73 15.15 -35.24
N MET A 12 -23.37 15.13 -36.51
CA MET A 12 -22.59 14.03 -37.09
C MET A 12 -21.18 13.94 -36.53
N LEU A 13 -20.50 15.06 -36.34
CA LEU A 13 -19.16 15.10 -35.67
C LEU A 13 -19.25 14.66 -34.21
N ILE A 14 -20.28 15.08 -33.49
CA ILE A 14 -20.52 14.65 -32.09
C ILE A 14 -20.81 13.13 -32.06
N SER A 15 -21.64 12.64 -32.95
CA SER A 15 -21.97 11.20 -33.00
C SER A 15 -20.75 10.35 -33.38
N LEU A 16 -19.91 10.79 -34.30
CA LEU A 16 -18.64 10.13 -34.66
C LEU A 16 -17.64 10.11 -33.52
N SER A 17 -17.51 11.21 -32.78
CA SER A 17 -16.61 11.28 -31.61
C SER A 17 -17.08 10.41 -30.45
N VAL A 18 -18.39 10.36 -30.19
CA VAL A 18 -18.99 9.48 -29.17
C VAL A 18 -18.83 7.99 -29.55
N PHE A 19 -19.04 7.65 -30.82
CA PHE A 19 -18.86 6.29 -31.30
C PHE A 19 -17.39 5.84 -31.27
N SER A 20 -16.45 6.74 -31.58
CA SER A 20 -15.02 6.49 -31.47
C SER A 20 -14.59 6.29 -30.00
N ALA A 21 -15.09 7.11 -29.08
CA ALA A 21 -14.81 6.99 -27.67
C ALA A 21 -15.41 5.69 -27.06
N ALA A 22 -16.62 5.32 -27.46
CA ALA A 22 -17.25 4.08 -27.00
C ALA A 22 -16.46 2.85 -27.46
N ASN A 23 -15.97 2.84 -28.71
CA ASN A 23 -15.11 1.78 -29.21
C ASN A 23 -13.79 1.68 -28.43
N ALA A 24 -13.17 2.81 -28.07
CA ALA A 24 -11.92 2.84 -27.28
C ALA A 24 -12.11 2.21 -25.88
N GLN A 25 -13.26 2.43 -25.23
CA GLN A 25 -13.58 1.83 -23.92
C GLN A 25 -13.70 0.31 -24.01
N VAL A 26 -14.38 -0.19 -25.04
CA VAL A 26 -14.54 -1.63 -25.31
C VAL A 26 -13.21 -2.27 -25.67
N GLU A 27 -12.39 -1.60 -26.47
CA GLU A 27 -11.05 -2.10 -26.84
C GLU A 27 -10.12 -2.22 -25.63
N GLU A 28 -10.16 -1.26 -24.70
CA GLU A 28 -9.33 -1.35 -23.48
C GLU A 28 -9.80 -2.48 -22.55
N ALA A 29 -11.11 -2.70 -22.40
CA ALA A 29 -11.65 -3.85 -21.67
C ALA A 29 -11.24 -5.18 -22.31
N ASN A 30 -11.28 -5.29 -23.64
CA ASN A 30 -10.77 -6.45 -24.38
C ASN A 30 -9.25 -6.63 -24.18
N ALA A 31 -8.49 -5.55 -24.17
CA ALA A 31 -7.04 -5.60 -23.92
C ALA A 31 -6.73 -6.12 -22.51
N LEU A 32 -7.47 -5.66 -21.50
CA LEU A 32 -7.37 -6.15 -20.13
C LEU A 32 -7.68 -7.65 -20.06
N ALA A 33 -8.78 -8.11 -20.66
CA ALA A 33 -9.12 -9.53 -20.69
C ALA A 33 -8.02 -10.38 -21.37
N ARG A 34 -7.42 -9.89 -22.46
CA ARG A 34 -6.28 -10.56 -23.13
C ARG A 34 -5.03 -10.64 -22.27
N ARG A 35 -4.71 -9.57 -21.50
CA ARG A 35 -3.57 -9.58 -20.55
C ARG A 35 -3.75 -10.64 -19.46
N LEU A 36 -4.97 -10.81 -18.97
CA LEU A 36 -5.26 -11.85 -17.98
C LEU A 36 -5.23 -13.25 -18.59
N SER A 37 -5.89 -13.44 -19.73
CA SER A 37 -5.89 -14.70 -20.49
C SER A 37 -6.51 -14.54 -21.87
N GLY A 38 -5.88 -15.10 -22.91
CA GLY A 38 -6.47 -15.18 -24.25
C GLY A 38 -7.84 -15.88 -24.27
N ARG A 39 -8.02 -16.91 -23.42
CA ARG A 39 -9.30 -17.63 -23.28
C ARG A 39 -10.45 -16.74 -22.78
N LEU A 40 -10.15 -15.76 -21.92
CA LEU A 40 -11.15 -14.78 -21.49
C LEU A 40 -11.57 -13.89 -22.67
N ALA A 41 -10.61 -13.41 -23.46
CA ALA A 41 -10.90 -12.58 -24.62
C ALA A 41 -11.72 -13.31 -25.71
N GLU A 42 -11.62 -14.63 -25.80
CA GLU A 42 -12.44 -15.43 -26.70
C GLU A 42 -13.87 -15.67 -26.16
N LYS A 43 -14.00 -15.86 -24.84
CA LYS A 43 -15.26 -16.19 -24.16
C LYS A 43 -16.11 -14.98 -23.80
N VAL A 44 -15.48 -13.87 -23.43
CA VAL A 44 -16.14 -12.66 -22.92
C VAL A 44 -16.31 -11.64 -24.05
N GLU A 45 -17.49 -11.07 -24.19
CA GLU A 45 -17.80 -9.98 -25.10
C GLU A 45 -18.17 -8.72 -24.30
N PHE A 46 -17.45 -7.62 -24.55
CA PHE A 46 -17.76 -6.33 -23.91
C PHE A 46 -18.61 -5.46 -24.83
N LYS A 47 -19.61 -4.79 -24.24
CA LYS A 47 -20.50 -3.88 -24.97
C LYS A 47 -20.64 -2.56 -24.21
N GLN A 48 -20.59 -1.46 -24.97
CA GLN A 48 -20.88 -0.14 -24.44
C GLN A 48 -22.36 -0.02 -24.10
N GLY A 49 -22.65 0.19 -22.83
CA GLY A 49 -23.98 0.48 -22.32
C GLY A 49 -24.31 1.97 -22.36
N LYS A 50 -25.57 2.31 -22.08
CA LYS A 50 -26.02 3.70 -22.00
C LYS A 50 -25.39 4.41 -20.78
N ALA A 51 -25.06 5.69 -20.93
CA ALA A 51 -24.67 6.51 -19.78
C ALA A 51 -25.83 6.59 -18.77
N LYS A 52 -25.54 6.33 -17.52
CA LYS A 52 -26.39 6.54 -16.36
C LYS A 52 -25.71 7.52 -15.43
N GLY A 53 -26.42 8.06 -14.45
CA GLY A 53 -25.83 8.95 -13.44
C GLY A 53 -24.87 8.25 -12.47
N VAL A 54 -24.73 6.92 -12.56
CA VAL A 54 -23.88 6.05 -11.76
C VAL A 54 -23.13 5.04 -12.65
N ASP A 55 -22.01 4.56 -12.18
CA ASP A 55 -21.31 3.44 -12.80
C ASP A 55 -22.13 2.16 -12.63
N TYR A 56 -22.14 1.31 -13.66
CA TYR A 56 -22.84 0.02 -13.62
C TYR A 56 -22.27 -0.97 -14.63
N PHE A 57 -22.54 -2.25 -14.38
CA PHE A 57 -22.39 -3.31 -15.37
C PHE A 57 -23.61 -4.26 -15.34
N THR A 58 -23.84 -4.92 -16.47
CA THR A 58 -24.77 -6.05 -16.60
C THR A 58 -24.00 -7.26 -17.09
N LEU A 59 -24.13 -8.37 -16.40
CA LEU A 59 -23.51 -9.65 -16.74
C LEU A 59 -24.59 -10.64 -17.17
N LYS A 60 -24.47 -11.19 -18.38
CA LYS A 60 -25.43 -12.15 -18.97
C LYS A 60 -24.78 -13.04 -20.02
N ASN A 61 -25.51 -14.02 -20.52
CA ASN A 61 -25.07 -14.79 -21.69
C ASN A 61 -25.69 -14.25 -22.98
N GLU A 62 -24.93 -14.28 -24.08
CA GLU A 62 -25.39 -14.11 -25.42
C GLU A 62 -24.84 -15.24 -26.31
N GLY A 63 -25.68 -16.24 -26.59
CA GLY A 63 -25.24 -17.48 -27.21
C GLY A 63 -24.30 -18.26 -26.30
N ASP A 64 -23.14 -18.59 -26.81
CA ASP A 64 -22.06 -19.28 -26.07
C ASP A 64 -21.10 -18.35 -25.33
N LYS A 65 -21.23 -17.04 -25.53
CA LYS A 65 -20.39 -16.01 -24.88
C LYS A 65 -21.04 -15.46 -23.64
N VAL A 66 -20.16 -15.01 -22.74
CA VAL A 66 -20.51 -14.17 -21.59
C VAL A 66 -20.44 -12.72 -22.03
N CYS A 67 -21.54 -11.97 -21.93
CA CYS A 67 -21.63 -10.58 -22.33
C CYS A 67 -21.60 -9.67 -21.11
N ILE A 68 -20.69 -8.69 -21.13
CA ILE A 68 -20.56 -7.64 -20.11
C ILE A 68 -20.92 -6.29 -20.73
N ILE A 69 -22.04 -5.71 -20.29
CA ILE A 69 -22.52 -4.42 -20.77
C ILE A 69 -22.30 -3.40 -19.66
N ALA A 70 -21.53 -2.34 -19.91
CA ALA A 70 -21.25 -1.32 -18.90
C ALA A 70 -21.10 0.08 -19.51
N ASN A 71 -21.17 1.12 -18.68
CA ASN A 71 -21.10 2.50 -19.17
C ASN A 71 -19.67 3.01 -19.42
N ASN A 72 -18.62 2.30 -18.98
CA ASN A 72 -17.22 2.63 -19.23
C ASN A 72 -16.29 1.43 -19.01
N ALA A 73 -15.02 1.53 -19.40
CA ALA A 73 -14.04 0.45 -19.31
C ALA A 73 -13.77 -0.01 -17.87
N ASN A 74 -13.78 0.91 -16.89
CA ASN A 74 -13.62 0.56 -15.48
C ASN A 74 -14.76 -0.36 -15.01
N SER A 75 -16.01 0.01 -15.28
CA SER A 75 -17.18 -0.82 -14.98
C SER A 75 -17.20 -2.15 -15.74
N MET A 76 -16.66 -2.19 -16.98
CA MET A 76 -16.46 -3.45 -17.72
C MET A 76 -15.47 -4.37 -17.00
N ALA A 77 -14.38 -3.81 -16.48
CA ALA A 77 -13.38 -4.56 -15.69
C ALA A 77 -13.99 -5.14 -14.40
N VAL A 78 -14.83 -4.36 -13.69
CA VAL A 78 -15.56 -4.86 -12.51
C VAL A 78 -16.50 -6.01 -12.86
N GLY A 79 -17.23 -5.90 -13.98
CA GLY A 79 -18.06 -6.99 -14.49
C GLY A 79 -17.25 -8.25 -14.80
N LEU A 80 -16.04 -8.09 -15.38
CA LEU A 80 -15.11 -9.19 -15.61
C LEU A 80 -14.63 -9.83 -14.29
N ASN A 81 -14.26 -9.01 -13.29
CA ASN A 81 -13.86 -9.51 -11.97
C ASN A 81 -15.00 -10.28 -11.28
N ARG A 82 -16.23 -9.77 -11.40
CA ARG A 82 -17.43 -10.48 -10.92
C ARG A 82 -17.60 -11.85 -11.56
N TYR A 83 -17.38 -11.95 -12.88
CA TYR A 83 -17.39 -13.20 -13.60
C TYR A 83 -16.31 -14.16 -13.12
N LEU A 84 -15.07 -13.67 -12.97
CA LEU A 84 -13.94 -14.45 -12.48
C LEU A 84 -14.20 -15.00 -11.08
N LYS A 85 -14.57 -14.15 -10.12
CA LYS A 85 -14.80 -14.56 -8.73
C LYS A 85 -16.00 -15.49 -8.58
N LYS A 86 -17.15 -15.13 -9.15
CA LYS A 86 -18.42 -15.82 -8.91
C LYS A 86 -18.59 -17.13 -9.69
N TYR A 87 -18.04 -17.17 -10.91
CA TYR A 87 -18.26 -18.29 -11.83
C TYR A 87 -17.01 -19.10 -12.12
N CYS A 88 -15.84 -18.45 -12.18
CA CYS A 88 -14.57 -19.13 -12.45
C CYS A 88 -13.84 -19.53 -11.15
N HIS A 89 -14.28 -19.10 -9.98
CA HIS A 89 -13.61 -19.29 -8.70
C HIS A 89 -12.14 -18.86 -8.77
N THR A 90 -11.91 -17.66 -9.28
CA THR A 90 -10.57 -17.13 -9.55
C THR A 90 -10.47 -15.69 -9.09
N THR A 91 -9.37 -15.34 -8.41
CA THR A 91 -8.99 -13.97 -8.10
C THR A 91 -7.68 -13.59 -8.79
N VAL A 92 -7.49 -12.31 -9.08
CA VAL A 92 -6.26 -11.78 -9.68
C VAL A 92 -5.33 -11.30 -8.58
N SER A 93 -4.14 -11.89 -8.51
CA SER A 93 -3.13 -11.54 -7.50
C SER A 93 -2.51 -10.17 -7.78
N TRP A 94 -2.28 -9.37 -6.72
CA TRP A 94 -1.44 -8.17 -6.79
C TRP A 94 0.02 -8.44 -6.38
N TYR A 95 0.32 -9.63 -5.85
CA TYR A 95 1.65 -9.96 -5.33
C TYR A 95 2.67 -10.26 -6.41
N ALA A 96 2.23 -10.83 -7.53
CA ALA A 96 3.09 -11.21 -8.64
C ALA A 96 2.32 -11.21 -9.96
N ASP A 97 3.05 -10.98 -11.04
CA ASP A 97 2.53 -11.17 -12.40
C ASP A 97 2.53 -12.66 -12.74
N VAL A 98 1.53 -13.36 -12.25
CA VAL A 98 1.29 -14.78 -12.48
C VAL A 98 0.10 -15.00 -13.40
N ALA A 99 0.10 -16.10 -14.13
CA ALA A 99 -1.04 -16.49 -14.94
C ALA A 99 -2.28 -16.67 -14.08
N VAL A 100 -3.43 -16.24 -14.60
CA VAL A 100 -4.73 -16.39 -13.93
C VAL A 100 -5.19 -17.83 -14.09
N ASP A 101 -5.41 -18.53 -12.98
CA ASP A 101 -5.93 -19.89 -12.98
C ASP A 101 -7.41 -19.88 -13.39
N LEU A 102 -7.71 -20.54 -14.50
CA LEU A 102 -9.05 -20.59 -15.05
C LEU A 102 -9.52 -22.04 -15.18
N PRO A 103 -10.81 -22.34 -14.92
CA PRO A 103 -11.35 -23.66 -15.11
C PRO A 103 -11.18 -24.10 -16.56
N GLN A 104 -11.03 -25.41 -16.78
CA GLN A 104 -10.80 -25.97 -18.12
C GLN A 104 -11.89 -25.53 -19.13
N VAL A 105 -13.14 -25.49 -18.68
CA VAL A 105 -14.27 -24.96 -19.45
C VAL A 105 -14.77 -23.71 -18.72
N LEU A 106 -14.72 -22.56 -19.39
CA LEU A 106 -15.22 -21.31 -18.85
C LEU A 106 -16.75 -21.35 -18.73
N PRO A 107 -17.31 -21.19 -17.52
CA PRO A 107 -18.74 -21.39 -17.28
C PRO A 107 -19.61 -20.30 -17.91
N GLN A 108 -20.88 -20.63 -18.13
CA GLN A 108 -21.92 -19.67 -18.44
C GLN A 108 -22.39 -18.96 -17.17
N VAL A 109 -22.92 -17.76 -17.31
CA VAL A 109 -23.57 -17.01 -16.24
C VAL A 109 -24.91 -17.69 -15.90
N ALA A 110 -25.09 -18.10 -14.63
CA ALA A 110 -26.32 -18.81 -14.24
C ALA A 110 -27.57 -17.92 -14.31
N GLN A 111 -27.42 -16.63 -14.03
CA GLN A 111 -28.52 -15.67 -14.02
C GLN A 111 -27.99 -14.28 -14.44
N GLU A 112 -28.75 -13.57 -15.27
CA GLU A 112 -28.46 -12.17 -15.59
C GLU A 112 -28.50 -11.32 -14.32
N GLU A 113 -27.47 -10.50 -14.12
CA GLU A 113 -27.40 -9.54 -13.01
C GLU A 113 -26.95 -8.16 -13.50
N THR A 114 -27.59 -7.12 -12.99
CA THR A 114 -27.15 -5.72 -13.16
C THR A 114 -26.74 -5.16 -11.81
N VAL A 115 -25.54 -4.63 -11.73
CA VAL A 115 -24.95 -4.09 -10.51
C VAL A 115 -24.59 -2.62 -10.72
N GLU A 116 -24.99 -1.76 -9.81
CA GLU A 116 -24.71 -0.33 -9.81
C GLU A 116 -23.75 0.04 -8.68
N ALA A 117 -22.89 1.01 -8.95
CA ALA A 117 -22.02 1.56 -7.92
C ALA A 117 -22.83 2.38 -6.90
N ARG A 118 -22.48 2.26 -5.62
CA ARG A 118 -23.10 3.01 -4.50
C ARG A 118 -22.49 4.38 -4.31
N VAL A 119 -21.23 4.57 -4.79
CA VAL A 119 -20.46 5.81 -4.69
C VAL A 119 -19.75 6.13 -6.00
N PRO A 120 -19.62 7.43 -6.36
CA PRO A 120 -18.96 7.80 -7.62
C PRO A 120 -17.43 7.72 -7.59
N GLN A 121 -16.80 7.82 -6.41
CA GLN A 121 -15.33 7.86 -6.26
C GLN A 121 -14.82 6.63 -5.53
N ARG A 122 -13.77 6.01 -6.07
CA ARG A 122 -13.10 4.85 -5.46
C ARG A 122 -11.59 5.11 -5.51
N PHE A 123 -11.07 5.60 -4.38
CA PHE A 123 -9.69 6.06 -4.23
C PHE A 123 -8.75 4.91 -3.82
N PHE A 124 -7.52 4.92 -4.34
CA PHE A 124 -6.51 3.94 -3.94
C PHE A 124 -5.10 4.53 -3.90
N LEU A 125 -4.29 3.97 -3.02
CA LEU A 125 -2.89 4.26 -2.72
C LEU A 125 -2.68 5.36 -1.68
N ASN A 126 -1.45 5.39 -1.17
CA ASN A 126 -0.92 6.32 -0.18
C ASN A 126 0.44 6.81 -0.68
N TYR A 127 0.93 7.92 -0.19
CA TYR A 127 2.31 8.35 -0.45
C TYR A 127 3.30 7.26 -0.06
N CYS A 128 3.13 6.65 1.12
CA CYS A 128 4.02 5.62 1.65
C CYS A 128 4.09 4.35 0.79
N THR A 129 3.04 4.02 0.03
CA THR A 129 3.03 2.86 -0.88
C THR A 129 4.14 2.96 -1.92
N PHE A 130 4.44 4.18 -2.39
CA PHE A 130 5.51 4.49 -3.34
C PHE A 130 6.92 4.34 -2.76
N GLY A 131 7.06 4.17 -1.45
CA GLY A 131 8.32 3.82 -0.77
C GLY A 131 8.33 2.36 -0.33
N TYR A 132 7.30 1.90 0.37
CA TYR A 132 7.29 0.58 0.99
C TYR A 132 7.06 -0.58 0.01
N THR A 133 6.51 -0.33 -1.19
CA THR A 133 6.27 -1.41 -2.17
C THR A 133 6.69 -1.03 -3.60
N MET A 134 6.39 0.18 -4.04
CA MET A 134 6.45 0.56 -5.46
C MET A 134 7.70 1.34 -5.91
N PRO A 135 8.74 1.63 -5.09
CA PRO A 135 9.78 2.54 -5.53
C PRO A 135 10.52 2.02 -6.76
N PHE A 136 10.66 0.70 -6.87
CA PHE A 136 11.39 0.04 -7.94
C PHE A 136 10.49 -0.69 -8.95
N PHE A 137 9.18 -0.45 -8.92
CA PHE A 137 8.28 -1.04 -9.92
C PHE A 137 8.64 -0.59 -11.32
N ASP A 138 8.75 -1.54 -12.23
CA ASP A 138 8.81 -1.29 -13.65
C ASP A 138 7.40 -1.19 -14.28
N TRP A 139 7.33 -1.10 -15.62
CA TRP A 139 6.05 -1.05 -16.32
C TRP A 139 5.20 -2.33 -16.11
N LYS A 140 5.83 -3.49 -16.03
CA LYS A 140 5.15 -4.77 -15.87
C LYS A 140 4.46 -4.88 -14.50
N ASP A 141 5.15 -4.46 -13.44
CA ASP A 141 4.59 -4.39 -12.10
C ASP A 141 3.41 -3.39 -12.04
N TRP A 142 3.59 -2.21 -12.61
CA TRP A 142 2.54 -1.20 -12.67
C TRP A 142 1.34 -1.64 -13.51
N GLU A 143 1.54 -2.26 -14.67
CA GLU A 143 0.46 -2.77 -15.52
C GLU A 143 -0.41 -3.75 -14.74
N ARG A 144 0.20 -4.65 -13.96
CA ARG A 144 -0.50 -5.60 -13.10
C ARG A 144 -1.34 -4.90 -12.02
N VAL A 145 -0.77 -3.91 -11.34
CA VAL A 145 -1.49 -3.17 -10.29
C VAL A 145 -2.62 -2.33 -10.88
N ILE A 146 -2.44 -1.70 -12.04
CA ILE A 146 -3.50 -0.94 -12.72
C ILE A 146 -4.64 -1.87 -13.14
N ASP A 147 -4.33 -3.06 -13.68
CA ASP A 147 -5.35 -4.06 -14.02
C ASP A 147 -6.10 -4.52 -12.76
N TRP A 148 -5.40 -4.77 -11.63
CA TRP A 148 -6.02 -5.08 -10.36
C TRP A 148 -6.93 -3.93 -9.86
N MET A 149 -6.47 -2.69 -9.94
CA MET A 149 -7.27 -1.51 -9.61
C MET A 149 -8.56 -1.44 -10.43
N ALA A 150 -8.46 -1.64 -11.74
CA ALA A 150 -9.63 -1.62 -12.63
C ALA A 150 -10.63 -2.74 -12.30
N LEU A 151 -10.15 -3.96 -12.06
CA LEU A 151 -10.96 -5.12 -11.69
C LEU A 151 -11.71 -4.91 -10.38
N ASN A 152 -11.13 -4.18 -9.43
CA ASN A 152 -11.75 -3.85 -8.15
C ASN A 152 -12.47 -2.48 -8.17
N GLY A 153 -12.62 -1.87 -9.33
CA GLY A 153 -13.40 -0.67 -9.55
C GLY A 153 -12.78 0.62 -9.05
N VAL A 154 -11.48 0.63 -8.75
CA VAL A 154 -10.74 1.87 -8.45
C VAL A 154 -10.82 2.79 -9.67
N ASN A 155 -11.27 4.02 -9.47
CA ASN A 155 -11.36 5.02 -10.53
C ASN A 155 -10.67 6.34 -10.20
N MET A 156 -9.98 6.41 -9.07
CA MET A 156 -9.29 7.60 -8.57
C MET A 156 -7.98 7.22 -7.88
N PRO A 157 -6.98 6.71 -8.63
CA PRO A 157 -5.68 6.35 -8.08
C PRO A 157 -4.83 7.58 -7.76
N LEU A 158 -3.98 7.50 -6.72
CA LEU A 158 -2.91 8.47 -6.47
C LEU A 158 -1.79 8.23 -7.48
N ALA A 159 -1.41 9.23 -8.26
CA ALA A 159 -0.48 9.13 -9.39
C ALA A 159 0.67 10.13 -9.25
N ILE A 160 1.59 9.85 -8.33
CA ILE A 160 2.69 10.75 -7.94
C ILE A 160 4.07 10.34 -8.43
N THR A 161 4.17 9.28 -9.23
CA THR A 161 5.41 8.85 -9.89
C THR A 161 5.96 9.99 -10.75
N GLY A 162 7.27 10.19 -10.74
CA GLY A 162 7.96 11.15 -11.61
C GLY A 162 7.76 12.63 -11.24
N GLN A 163 7.12 12.96 -10.11
CA GLN A 163 6.99 14.37 -9.70
C GLN A 163 8.33 15.04 -9.40
N GLU A 164 9.36 14.28 -9.03
CA GLU A 164 10.71 14.81 -8.80
C GLU A 164 11.30 15.43 -10.07
N SER A 165 10.94 14.93 -11.24
CA SER A 165 11.36 15.51 -12.53
C SER A 165 10.69 16.85 -12.80
N VAL A 166 9.42 17.00 -12.38
CA VAL A 166 8.74 18.31 -12.40
C VAL A 166 9.47 19.27 -11.46
N TRP A 167 9.73 18.87 -10.22
CA TRP A 167 10.46 19.66 -9.24
C TRP A 167 11.89 19.99 -9.69
N TYR A 168 12.60 19.05 -10.30
CA TYR A 168 13.92 19.30 -10.85
C TYR A 168 13.90 20.47 -11.85
N ASN A 169 12.96 20.48 -12.77
CA ASN A 169 12.83 21.55 -13.76
C ASN A 169 12.42 22.88 -13.11
N VAL A 170 11.52 22.86 -12.11
CA VAL A 170 11.11 24.06 -11.38
C VAL A 170 12.26 24.67 -10.58
N TRP A 171 12.99 23.86 -9.80
CA TRP A 171 14.09 24.37 -8.98
C TRP A 171 15.26 24.87 -9.83
N THR A 172 15.55 24.21 -10.95
CA THR A 172 16.54 24.69 -11.92
C THR A 172 16.11 26.02 -12.54
N ALA A 173 14.85 26.17 -12.91
CA ALA A 173 14.31 27.44 -13.43
C ALA A 173 14.34 28.58 -12.38
N LEU A 174 14.37 28.25 -11.09
CA LEU A 174 14.51 29.20 -9.98
C LEU A 174 15.97 29.46 -9.59
N GLY A 175 16.95 28.88 -10.31
CA GLY A 175 18.38 29.21 -10.18
C GLY A 175 19.23 28.19 -9.42
N MET A 176 18.68 27.02 -9.05
CA MET A 176 19.49 25.93 -8.48
C MET A 176 20.28 25.19 -9.57
N THR A 177 21.45 24.70 -9.20
CA THR A 177 22.27 23.83 -10.09
C THR A 177 21.74 22.38 -10.07
N ASP A 178 22.13 21.55 -11.05
CA ASP A 178 21.84 20.12 -11.10
C ASP A 178 22.20 19.41 -9.79
N GLU A 179 23.41 19.61 -9.31
CA GLU A 179 23.91 19.00 -8.09
C GLU A 179 23.06 19.42 -6.85
N GLN A 180 22.73 20.72 -6.76
CA GLN A 180 21.92 21.23 -5.65
C GLN A 180 20.51 20.64 -5.64
N VAL A 181 19.89 20.47 -6.81
CA VAL A 181 18.55 19.89 -6.91
C VAL A 181 18.58 18.41 -6.54
N ARG A 182 19.52 17.65 -7.13
CA ARG A 182 19.58 16.20 -6.88
C ARG A 182 19.96 15.88 -5.43
N SER A 183 20.80 16.70 -4.80
CA SER A 183 21.17 16.57 -3.39
C SER A 183 20.06 16.99 -2.41
N TYR A 184 19.06 17.74 -2.86
CA TYR A 184 17.89 18.08 -2.07
C TYR A 184 16.93 16.90 -1.94
N PHE A 185 16.81 16.06 -2.98
CA PHE A 185 15.96 14.87 -2.92
C PHE A 185 16.57 13.79 -2.04
N THR A 186 15.70 13.00 -1.41
CA THR A 186 16.08 11.76 -0.72
C THR A 186 16.44 10.67 -1.73
N GLY A 187 16.96 9.55 -1.23
CA GLY A 187 17.02 8.30 -2.01
C GLY A 187 15.63 7.81 -2.44
N PRO A 188 15.58 6.94 -3.48
CA PRO A 188 14.30 6.56 -4.14
C PRO A 188 13.23 6.05 -3.21
N VAL A 189 13.58 5.19 -2.26
CA VAL A 189 12.63 4.57 -1.32
C VAL A 189 12.09 5.56 -0.29
N TYR A 190 12.77 6.68 -0.06
CA TYR A 190 12.42 7.70 0.94
C TYR A 190 11.66 8.90 0.34
N LEU A 191 11.45 8.92 -0.98
CA LEU A 191 10.72 9.99 -1.67
C LEU A 191 9.33 10.26 -1.08
N PRO A 192 8.54 9.29 -0.58
CA PRO A 192 7.29 9.58 0.11
C PRO A 192 7.42 10.60 1.23
N TRP A 193 8.42 10.45 2.10
CA TRP A 193 8.64 11.36 3.24
C TRP A 193 9.21 12.70 2.81
N HIS A 194 9.98 12.75 1.73
CA HIS A 194 10.33 14.00 1.07
C HIS A 194 9.10 14.73 0.53
N ARG A 195 8.20 14.00 -0.17
CA ARG A 195 6.95 14.54 -0.73
C ARG A 195 5.99 15.07 0.33
N MET A 196 5.99 14.48 1.50
CA MET A 196 5.20 14.89 2.67
C MET A 196 5.89 15.95 3.56
N ALA A 197 7.04 16.49 3.11
CA ALA A 197 7.85 17.48 3.83
C ALA A 197 8.39 17.01 5.19
N ASN A 198 8.60 15.70 5.38
CA ASN A 198 9.18 15.16 6.62
C ASN A 198 10.70 15.27 6.63
N ILE A 199 11.37 14.86 5.54
CA ILE A 199 12.84 14.82 5.44
C ILE A 199 13.34 15.25 4.06
N ASP A 200 14.54 15.86 4.04
CA ASP A 200 15.29 16.17 2.84
C ASP A 200 16.62 15.41 2.80
N ALA A 201 17.18 15.18 1.61
CA ALA A 201 18.53 14.70 1.35
C ALA A 201 18.91 13.30 1.91
N TRP A 202 18.08 12.66 2.73
CA TRP A 202 18.39 11.36 3.34
C TRP A 202 18.64 10.29 2.26
N CYS A 203 19.79 9.61 2.33
CA CYS A 203 20.21 8.61 1.36
C CYS A 203 20.26 9.09 -0.12
N GLY A 204 20.28 10.41 -0.37
CA GLY A 204 20.56 11.00 -1.68
C GLY A 204 22.07 11.03 -2.00
N PRO A 205 22.48 11.68 -3.11
CA PRO A 205 21.67 12.38 -4.09
C PRO A 205 20.89 11.45 -5.01
N LEU A 206 19.74 11.91 -5.51
CA LEU A 206 18.93 11.15 -6.46
C LEU A 206 19.62 11.13 -7.84
N PRO A 207 19.84 9.96 -8.47
CA PRO A 207 20.45 9.87 -9.78
C PRO A 207 19.62 10.54 -10.88
N LYS A 208 20.28 11.16 -11.87
CA LYS A 208 19.58 11.80 -13.00
C LYS A 208 18.81 10.79 -13.85
N GLU A 209 19.37 9.60 -14.05
CA GLU A 209 18.74 8.50 -14.77
C GLU A 209 17.42 8.06 -14.12
N TRP A 210 17.32 8.10 -12.78
CA TRP A 210 16.07 7.88 -12.06
C TRP A 210 15.00 8.88 -12.48
N LEU A 211 15.34 10.20 -12.46
CA LEU A 211 14.40 11.26 -12.83
C LEU A 211 13.86 11.04 -14.25
N ASP A 212 14.74 10.73 -15.20
CA ASP A 212 14.38 10.55 -16.60
C ASP A 212 13.53 9.29 -16.83
N GLY A 213 13.89 8.18 -16.19
CA GLY A 213 13.14 6.91 -16.25
C GLY A 213 11.73 7.03 -15.66
N GLN A 214 11.58 7.74 -14.54
CA GLN A 214 10.30 7.94 -13.87
C GLN A 214 9.32 8.79 -14.72
N VAL A 215 9.80 9.71 -15.57
CA VAL A 215 8.94 10.45 -16.52
C VAL A 215 8.31 9.48 -17.53
N VAL A 216 9.13 8.61 -18.12
CA VAL A 216 8.66 7.64 -19.12
C VAL A 216 7.65 6.66 -18.49
N LEU A 217 7.93 6.21 -17.27
CA LEU A 217 7.06 5.31 -16.53
C LEU A 217 5.72 5.98 -16.22
N GLN A 218 5.73 7.21 -15.67
CA GLN A 218 4.51 7.95 -15.33
C GLN A 218 3.62 8.21 -16.54
N GLN A 219 4.21 8.52 -17.70
CA GLN A 219 3.44 8.70 -18.93
C GLN A 219 2.68 7.42 -19.31
N LYS A 220 3.28 6.25 -19.15
CA LYS A 220 2.61 4.95 -19.39
C LYS A 220 1.50 4.67 -18.38
N ILE A 221 1.77 4.93 -17.08
CA ILE A 221 0.79 4.79 -15.99
C ILE A 221 -0.45 5.61 -16.29
N LEU A 222 -0.29 6.92 -16.51
CA LEU A 222 -1.41 7.84 -16.74
C LEU A 222 -2.18 7.52 -18.02
N ALA A 223 -1.49 7.09 -19.08
CA ALA A 223 -2.13 6.68 -20.32
C ALA A 223 -3.05 5.46 -20.10
N ARG A 224 -2.59 4.45 -19.33
CA ARG A 224 -3.37 3.26 -19.01
C ARG A 224 -4.51 3.56 -18.05
N GLU A 225 -4.28 4.31 -17.00
CA GLU A 225 -5.31 4.71 -16.02
C GLU A 225 -6.45 5.47 -16.71
N ARG A 226 -6.13 6.45 -17.57
CA ARG A 226 -7.12 7.21 -18.33
C ARG A 226 -7.87 6.34 -19.34
N ALA A 227 -7.19 5.41 -20.01
CA ALA A 227 -7.83 4.46 -20.94
C ALA A 227 -8.85 3.55 -20.23
N LEU A 228 -8.56 3.17 -18.97
CA LEU A 228 -9.47 2.42 -18.09
C LEU A 228 -10.49 3.33 -17.37
N ASN A 229 -10.70 4.54 -17.85
CA ASN A 229 -11.65 5.51 -17.30
C ASN A 229 -11.41 5.85 -15.81
N MET A 230 -10.15 5.86 -15.40
CA MET A 230 -9.74 6.36 -14.09
C MET A 230 -9.41 7.85 -14.18
N ARG A 231 -9.56 8.57 -13.08
CA ARG A 231 -9.19 9.97 -12.90
C ARG A 231 -8.00 10.05 -11.95
N PRO A 232 -6.75 10.02 -12.47
CA PRO A 232 -5.54 10.08 -11.64
C PRO A 232 -5.47 11.34 -10.80
N VAL A 233 -5.03 11.20 -9.54
CA VAL A 233 -4.76 12.32 -8.64
C VAL A 233 -3.29 12.68 -8.75
N LEU A 234 -3.01 13.80 -9.40
CA LEU A 234 -1.65 14.32 -9.57
C LEU A 234 -1.27 15.22 -8.37
N PRO A 235 0.02 15.38 -8.04
CA PRO A 235 0.43 16.27 -6.95
C PRO A 235 0.33 17.74 -7.33
N ALA A 236 0.34 18.63 -6.31
CA ALA A 236 0.58 20.05 -6.47
C ALA A 236 1.43 20.59 -5.31
N PHE A 237 1.86 21.85 -5.41
CA PHE A 237 2.74 22.46 -4.43
C PHE A 237 2.04 22.68 -3.09
N ALA A 238 2.64 22.16 -2.02
CA ALA A 238 2.13 22.25 -0.64
C ALA A 238 2.90 23.24 0.25
N GLY A 239 3.95 23.88 -0.26
CA GLY A 239 4.76 24.83 0.52
C GLY A 239 6.16 24.33 0.89
N HIS A 240 6.47 23.04 0.72
CA HIS A 240 7.81 22.47 0.95
C HIS A 240 8.80 22.95 -0.09
N VAL A 241 9.92 23.52 0.34
CA VAL A 241 10.92 24.15 -0.54
C VAL A 241 12.35 23.76 -0.15
N PRO A 242 13.29 23.73 -1.12
CA PRO A 242 14.71 23.51 -0.82
C PRO A 242 15.28 24.62 0.08
N ARG A 243 16.13 24.24 1.03
CA ARG A 243 16.89 25.20 1.84
C ARG A 243 17.61 26.25 0.99
N MET A 244 18.11 25.88 -0.19
CA MET A 244 18.83 26.80 -1.10
C MET A 244 18.02 28.04 -1.48
N LEU A 245 16.67 27.96 -1.47
CA LEU A 245 15.82 29.12 -1.76
C LEU A 245 15.98 30.25 -0.72
N THR A 246 16.37 29.96 0.52
CA THR A 246 16.66 31.01 1.51
C THR A 246 17.84 31.89 1.10
N THR A 247 18.76 31.36 0.27
CA THR A 247 19.90 32.10 -0.29
C THR A 247 19.53 32.78 -1.60
N LEU A 248 18.82 32.09 -2.48
CA LEU A 248 18.42 32.62 -3.79
C LEU A 248 17.32 33.69 -3.69
N TYR A 249 16.45 33.58 -2.69
CA TYR A 249 15.33 34.49 -2.45
C TYR A 249 15.34 34.95 -0.97
N PRO A 250 16.31 35.78 -0.55
CA PRO A 250 16.55 36.10 0.88
C PRO A 250 15.41 36.90 1.54
N ASN A 251 14.50 37.46 0.74
CA ASN A 251 13.32 38.19 1.23
C ASN A 251 12.05 37.34 1.30
N ALA A 252 12.09 36.06 0.86
CA ALA A 252 10.96 35.18 0.93
C ALA A 252 10.72 34.71 2.38
N ASP A 253 9.44 34.61 2.78
CA ASP A 253 9.06 34.11 4.10
C ASP A 253 9.15 32.59 4.16
N ILE A 254 10.38 32.09 4.25
CA ILE A 254 10.72 30.67 4.35
C ILE A 254 11.16 30.36 5.77
N LYS A 255 10.49 29.41 6.39
CA LYS A 255 10.79 28.92 7.76
C LYS A 255 11.33 27.50 7.71
N LYS A 256 12.37 27.25 8.54
CA LYS A 256 12.82 25.91 8.83
C LYS A 256 11.77 25.26 9.73
N LEU A 257 11.37 24.02 9.40
CA LEU A 257 10.47 23.22 10.22
C LEU A 257 11.23 22.46 11.31
N ASP A 258 10.52 21.99 12.33
CA ASP A 258 11.07 21.13 13.37
C ASP A 258 11.58 19.80 12.78
N ALA A 259 12.42 19.10 13.52
CA ALA A 259 12.87 17.78 13.13
C ALA A 259 11.67 16.81 13.12
N TRP A 260 11.56 16.01 12.05
CA TRP A 260 10.64 14.87 12.00
C TRP A 260 11.38 13.67 12.55
N ASP A 261 10.76 12.96 13.50
CA ASP A 261 11.39 11.86 14.22
C ASP A 261 12.76 12.31 14.77
N GLU A 262 13.82 11.55 14.66
CA GLU A 262 15.19 11.93 15.07
C GLU A 262 16.04 12.52 13.92
N PHE A 263 15.42 12.94 12.79
CA PHE A 263 16.12 13.53 11.65
C PHE A 263 16.45 15.02 11.87
N GLU A 264 17.56 15.30 12.54
CA GLU A 264 18.07 16.66 12.70
C GLU A 264 18.73 17.21 11.41
N ALA A 265 19.32 18.41 11.49
CA ALA A 265 20.10 18.95 10.38
C ALA A 265 21.20 17.96 9.93
N PRO A 266 21.41 17.75 8.61
CA PRO A 266 20.93 18.56 7.48
C PRO A 266 19.57 18.14 6.88
N TYR A 267 18.86 17.17 7.46
CA TYR A 267 17.67 16.53 6.87
C TYR A 267 16.36 17.27 7.16
N GLN A 268 16.39 18.33 7.97
CA GLN A 268 15.21 19.13 8.27
C GLN A 268 14.73 19.92 7.06
N THR A 269 13.42 20.05 6.93
CA THR A 269 12.72 20.65 5.80
C THR A 269 12.42 22.14 6.00
N TYR A 270 12.00 22.80 4.95
CA TYR A 270 11.70 24.23 4.91
C TYR A 270 10.33 24.47 4.28
N PHE A 271 9.58 25.42 4.84
CA PHE A 271 8.23 25.75 4.43
C PHE A 271 8.15 27.22 4.00
N LEU A 272 7.62 27.46 2.78
CA LEU A 272 7.34 28.78 2.26
C LEU A 272 5.91 29.18 2.61
N ASN A 273 5.75 30.35 3.24
CA ASN A 273 4.43 30.90 3.57
C ASN A 273 3.59 31.08 2.29
N SER A 274 2.34 30.60 2.33
CA SER A 274 1.44 30.69 1.17
C SER A 274 1.05 32.12 0.78
N GLU A 275 1.25 33.10 1.66
CA GLU A 275 1.01 34.52 1.40
C GLU A 275 2.22 35.18 0.68
N ASP A 276 3.37 34.53 0.61
CA ASP A 276 4.54 35.03 -0.11
C ASP A 276 4.30 34.96 -1.64
N PRO A 277 4.62 36.01 -2.40
CA PRO A 277 4.45 35.99 -3.86
C PRO A 277 5.20 34.86 -4.57
N LEU A 278 6.30 34.37 -3.98
CA LEU A 278 7.06 33.25 -4.51
C LEU A 278 6.22 31.95 -4.50
N TYR A 279 5.30 31.79 -3.54
CA TYR A 279 4.42 30.61 -3.47
C TYR A 279 3.59 30.46 -4.75
N ALA A 280 2.87 31.49 -5.14
CA ALA A 280 2.05 31.49 -6.35
C ALA A 280 2.89 31.30 -7.62
N LYS A 281 4.12 31.85 -7.66
CA LYS A 281 5.08 31.62 -8.75
C LYS A 281 5.49 30.17 -8.86
N ILE A 282 5.85 29.53 -7.74
CA ILE A 282 6.26 28.11 -7.71
C ILE A 282 5.06 27.22 -8.11
N GLN A 283 3.87 27.44 -7.54
CA GLN A 283 2.67 26.70 -7.90
C GLN A 283 2.38 26.74 -9.39
N ARG A 284 2.50 27.93 -10.00
CA ARG A 284 2.31 28.09 -11.44
C ARG A 284 3.34 27.31 -12.24
N LEU A 285 4.64 27.48 -11.94
CA LEU A 285 5.71 26.76 -12.63
C LEU A 285 5.54 25.25 -12.53
N PHE A 286 5.18 24.76 -11.35
CA PHE A 286 4.96 23.35 -11.12
C PHE A 286 3.80 22.78 -11.95
N LEU A 287 2.64 23.44 -11.91
CA LEU A 287 1.48 22.97 -12.65
C LEU A 287 1.61 23.09 -14.16
N GLU A 288 2.27 24.16 -14.65
CA GLU A 288 2.59 24.31 -16.08
C GLU A 288 3.51 23.18 -16.56
N GLU A 289 4.58 22.88 -15.80
CA GLU A 289 5.53 21.83 -16.13
C GLU A 289 4.90 20.43 -15.99
N GLN A 290 4.14 20.17 -14.92
CA GLN A 290 3.41 18.91 -14.75
C GLN A 290 2.41 18.68 -15.90
N THR A 291 1.68 19.73 -16.29
CA THR A 291 0.75 19.64 -17.42
C THR A 291 1.45 19.36 -18.73
N ARG A 292 2.65 19.96 -18.94
CA ARG A 292 3.48 19.69 -20.11
C ARG A 292 3.96 18.24 -20.19
N LEU A 293 4.37 17.63 -19.05
CA LEU A 293 4.90 16.27 -19.01
C LEU A 293 3.79 15.22 -18.97
N PHE A 294 2.73 15.46 -18.22
CA PHE A 294 1.77 14.44 -17.78
C PHE A 294 0.30 14.77 -18.10
N GLY A 295 0.00 15.98 -18.56
CA GLY A 295 -1.38 16.45 -18.71
C GLY A 295 -1.99 16.80 -17.34
N THR A 296 -3.33 16.89 -17.30
CA THR A 296 -4.09 17.13 -16.07
C THR A 296 -5.45 16.44 -16.09
N ASP A 297 -5.88 15.99 -14.93
CA ASP A 297 -7.22 15.46 -14.65
C ASP A 297 -8.00 16.39 -13.70
N HIS A 298 -7.47 17.59 -13.45
CA HIS A 298 -8.05 18.67 -12.66
C HIS A 298 -8.29 18.33 -11.18
N ILE A 299 -7.65 17.27 -10.66
CA ILE A 299 -7.66 16.92 -9.25
C ILE A 299 -6.23 16.77 -8.77
N TYR A 300 -5.92 17.43 -7.65
CA TYR A 300 -4.56 17.56 -7.16
C TYR A 300 -4.46 17.18 -5.70
N GLY A 301 -3.60 16.20 -5.41
CA GLY A 301 -3.22 15.83 -4.05
C GLY A 301 -2.29 16.89 -3.46
N ILE A 302 -2.74 17.54 -2.40
CA ILE A 302 -1.95 18.47 -1.61
C ILE A 302 -2.03 17.99 -0.17
N ASP A 303 -0.88 17.64 0.42
CA ASP A 303 -0.80 17.19 1.80
C ASP A 303 -0.10 18.28 2.62
N LEU A 304 -0.91 19.14 3.25
CA LEU A 304 -0.39 20.17 4.15
C LEU A 304 -0.09 19.55 5.53
N PHE A 305 1.12 19.72 6.02
CA PHE A 305 1.50 19.39 7.40
C PHE A 305 1.20 17.94 7.83
N ASN A 306 1.45 16.96 6.99
CA ASN A 306 1.17 15.53 7.22
C ASN A 306 1.44 15.10 8.69
N GLU A 307 2.71 15.05 9.11
CA GLU A 307 3.14 14.83 10.50
C GLU A 307 3.97 16.01 11.03
N MET A 308 4.05 17.10 10.28
CA MET A 308 4.78 18.31 10.63
C MET A 308 3.87 19.31 11.35
N GLU A 309 4.49 20.16 12.20
CA GLU A 309 3.77 21.23 12.86
C GLU A 309 3.41 22.36 11.89
N ALA A 310 2.16 22.78 11.89
CA ALA A 310 1.79 24.02 11.22
C ALA A 310 2.46 25.22 11.92
N PRO A 311 2.87 26.26 11.18
CA PRO A 311 3.44 27.46 11.77
C PRO A 311 2.54 28.14 12.80
N SER A 312 1.23 27.93 12.71
CA SER A 312 0.21 28.36 13.67
C SER A 312 -1.08 27.56 13.50
N TYR A 313 -1.78 27.30 14.61
CA TYR A 313 -3.13 26.73 14.64
C TYR A 313 -4.21 27.76 14.89
N ASP A 314 -3.88 29.05 14.77
CA ASP A 314 -4.87 30.11 14.78
C ASP A 314 -5.84 29.98 13.60
N CYS A 315 -7.15 30.07 13.87
CA CYS A 315 -8.19 29.83 12.85
C CYS A 315 -8.12 30.82 11.67
N GLU A 316 -7.75 32.08 11.92
CA GLU A 316 -7.61 33.07 10.84
C GLU A 316 -6.39 32.78 9.99
N TYR A 317 -5.26 32.37 10.61
CA TYR A 317 -4.07 31.96 9.88
C TYR A 317 -4.35 30.76 8.99
N ILE A 318 -4.97 29.71 9.52
CA ILE A 318 -5.30 28.48 8.78
C ILE A 318 -6.28 28.77 7.64
N ALA A 319 -7.27 29.64 7.86
CA ALA A 319 -8.21 30.05 6.81
C ALA A 319 -7.50 30.82 5.68
N ARG A 320 -6.60 31.76 6.01
CA ARG A 320 -5.81 32.48 4.99
C ARG A 320 -4.90 31.54 4.21
N LEU A 321 -4.17 30.67 4.91
CA LEU A 321 -3.31 29.63 4.30
C LEU A 321 -4.11 28.82 3.26
N SER A 322 -5.22 28.20 3.67
CA SER A 322 -6.05 27.38 2.79
C SER A 322 -6.61 28.13 1.60
N LYS A 323 -7.05 29.39 1.83
CA LYS A 323 -7.54 30.27 0.77
C LYS A 323 -6.44 30.58 -0.26
N HIS A 324 -5.21 30.87 0.17
CA HIS A 324 -4.09 31.18 -0.72
C HIS A 324 -3.65 29.95 -1.51
N VAL A 325 -3.52 28.80 -0.85
CA VAL A 325 -3.19 27.52 -1.52
C VAL A 325 -4.21 27.23 -2.63
N TYR A 326 -5.51 27.25 -2.33
CA TYR A 326 -6.53 26.98 -3.34
C TYR A 326 -6.58 28.05 -4.43
N SER A 327 -6.41 29.33 -4.07
CA SER A 327 -6.43 30.43 -5.06
C SER A 327 -5.26 30.32 -6.04
N SER A 328 -4.06 29.95 -5.58
CA SER A 328 -2.90 29.74 -6.44
C SER A 328 -3.09 28.55 -7.40
N LEU A 329 -3.72 27.47 -6.91
CA LEU A 329 -4.09 26.32 -7.73
C LEU A 329 -5.09 26.71 -8.82
N LYS A 330 -6.19 27.39 -8.43
CA LYS A 330 -7.26 27.84 -9.34
C LYS A 330 -6.80 28.90 -10.34
N ALA A 331 -5.76 29.68 -10.02
CA ALA A 331 -5.20 30.67 -10.94
C ALA A 331 -4.61 30.01 -12.21
N VAL A 332 -4.07 28.81 -12.08
CA VAL A 332 -3.52 28.03 -13.19
C VAL A 332 -4.57 27.13 -13.82
N ASP A 333 -5.31 26.40 -13.01
CA ASP A 333 -6.37 25.48 -13.47
C ASP A 333 -7.75 25.90 -12.89
N LYS A 334 -8.60 26.49 -13.72
CA LYS A 334 -9.92 26.96 -13.32
C LYS A 334 -10.87 25.85 -12.86
N LYS A 335 -10.60 24.61 -13.25
CA LYS A 335 -11.38 23.42 -12.86
C LYS A 335 -10.83 22.72 -11.63
N ALA A 336 -9.69 23.18 -11.11
CA ALA A 336 -8.97 22.51 -10.03
C ALA A 336 -9.87 22.08 -8.86
N GLU A 337 -9.63 20.89 -8.41
CA GLU A 337 -10.13 20.31 -7.17
C GLU A 337 -8.92 19.92 -6.31
N TRP A 338 -9.00 20.17 -5.01
CA TRP A 338 -7.99 19.79 -4.03
C TRP A 338 -8.39 18.50 -3.33
N LEU A 339 -7.55 17.48 -3.41
CA LEU A 339 -7.66 16.28 -2.56
C LEU A 339 -6.69 16.43 -1.39
N GLN A 340 -7.21 16.46 -0.16
CA GLN A 340 -6.41 16.57 1.06
C GLN A 340 -6.31 15.22 1.76
N MET A 341 -5.09 14.79 2.06
CA MET A 341 -4.83 13.64 2.93
C MET A 341 -5.26 13.99 4.36
N GLY A 342 -6.12 13.18 4.97
CA GLY A 342 -6.69 13.48 6.29
C GLY A 342 -5.90 12.90 7.46
N TRP A 343 -4.67 12.38 7.25
CA TRP A 343 -3.85 11.76 8.29
C TRP A 343 -3.59 12.67 9.48
N PHE A 344 -3.29 13.94 9.25
CA PHE A 344 -3.04 14.93 10.29
C PHE A 344 -4.22 15.11 11.26
N LEU A 345 -5.46 14.93 10.81
CA LEU A 345 -6.66 14.99 11.66
C LEU A 345 -6.78 13.80 12.62
N TYR A 346 -6.11 12.70 12.33
CA TYR A 346 -5.95 11.56 13.21
C TYR A 346 -4.70 11.74 14.09
N TYR A 347 -3.56 12.00 13.49
CA TYR A 347 -2.24 12.04 14.13
C TYR A 347 -2.11 13.21 15.12
N GLN A 348 -2.46 14.41 14.70
CA GLN A 348 -2.41 15.65 15.49
C GLN A 348 -3.80 16.15 15.92
N ARG A 349 -4.73 15.25 16.17
CA ARG A 349 -6.14 15.55 16.46
C ARG A 349 -6.37 16.57 17.59
N ASN A 350 -5.41 16.69 18.51
CA ASN A 350 -5.48 17.63 19.63
C ASN A 350 -5.19 19.08 19.21
N LYS A 351 -4.46 19.29 18.11
CA LYS A 351 -4.12 20.60 17.52
C LYS A 351 -5.12 20.97 16.43
N TRP A 352 -5.46 20.03 15.58
CA TRP A 352 -6.51 20.18 14.57
C TRP A 352 -7.90 19.96 15.19
N THR A 353 -8.30 20.90 16.06
CA THR A 353 -9.63 20.87 16.69
C THR A 353 -10.75 21.01 15.64
N PRO A 354 -12.03 20.79 16.00
CA PRO A 354 -13.16 21.04 15.09
C PRO A 354 -13.16 22.45 14.53
N GLU A 355 -12.82 23.48 15.32
CA GLU A 355 -12.80 24.89 14.93
C GLU A 355 -11.68 25.15 13.90
N VAL A 356 -10.47 24.67 14.16
CA VAL A 356 -9.31 24.79 13.26
C VAL A 356 -9.58 24.04 11.94
N THR A 357 -10.14 22.83 12.02
CA THR A 357 -10.53 22.05 10.83
C THR A 357 -11.60 22.78 10.03
N LYS A 358 -12.61 23.36 10.70
CA LYS A 358 -13.65 24.16 10.06
C LYS A 358 -13.08 25.39 9.35
N ALA A 359 -12.14 26.09 9.99
CA ALA A 359 -11.47 27.25 9.39
C ALA A 359 -10.74 26.87 8.10
N MET A 360 -10.01 25.75 8.07
CA MET A 360 -9.36 25.21 6.88
C MET A 360 -10.38 24.95 5.75
N LEU A 361 -11.40 24.15 6.05
CA LEU A 361 -12.33 23.64 5.05
C LEU A 361 -13.26 24.74 4.51
N SER A 362 -13.71 25.66 5.37
CA SER A 362 -14.62 26.75 4.98
C SER A 362 -13.93 27.84 4.15
N ALA A 363 -12.61 27.92 4.15
CA ALA A 363 -11.85 28.87 3.34
C ALA A 363 -11.76 28.49 1.86
N VAL A 364 -12.09 27.23 1.52
CA VAL A 364 -12.15 26.71 0.16
C VAL A 364 -13.62 26.61 -0.28
N PRO A 365 -13.98 26.99 -1.51
CA PRO A 365 -15.37 26.87 -1.98
C PRO A 365 -15.89 25.43 -1.83
N GLN A 366 -17.16 25.32 -1.44
CA GLN A 366 -17.80 24.02 -1.23
C GLN A 366 -17.71 23.16 -2.50
N GLY A 367 -17.35 21.88 -2.31
CA GLY A 367 -17.16 20.91 -3.39
C GLY A 367 -15.81 21.00 -4.09
N LYS A 368 -14.90 21.86 -3.63
CA LYS A 368 -13.57 22.05 -4.23
C LYS A 368 -12.41 21.52 -3.39
N MET A 369 -12.70 21.05 -2.18
CA MET A 369 -11.75 20.28 -1.36
C MET A 369 -12.39 18.94 -0.98
N THR A 370 -11.80 17.84 -1.38
CA THR A 370 -12.22 16.49 -0.97
C THR A 370 -11.27 15.98 0.10
N MET A 371 -11.82 15.54 1.24
CA MET A 371 -11.06 14.99 2.35
C MET A 371 -10.95 13.46 2.23
N LEU A 372 -9.77 12.89 2.40
CA LEU A 372 -9.63 11.46 2.67
C LEU A 372 -9.75 11.25 4.18
N ASP A 373 -10.82 10.59 4.63
CA ASP A 373 -10.93 10.11 6.01
C ASP A 373 -10.06 8.86 6.14
N TYR A 374 -8.86 9.03 6.67
CA TYR A 374 -7.69 8.26 6.29
C TYR A 374 -7.59 6.86 6.92
N PHE A 375 -8.18 6.65 8.12
CA PHE A 375 -7.97 5.47 8.96
C PHE A 375 -9.27 5.02 9.63
N CYS A 376 -10.30 4.81 8.81
CA CYS A 376 -11.68 4.62 9.31
C CYS A 376 -11.89 3.31 10.06
N GLU A 377 -11.11 2.26 9.80
CA GLU A 377 -11.16 1.02 10.59
C GLU A 377 -10.72 1.23 12.05
N ARG A 378 -10.01 2.33 12.33
CA ARG A 378 -9.59 2.71 13.68
C ARG A 378 -10.38 3.88 14.22
N MET A 379 -10.53 4.95 13.44
CA MET A 379 -11.20 6.18 13.85
C MET A 379 -11.82 6.89 12.64
N GLU A 380 -13.12 7.03 12.64
CA GLU A 380 -13.87 7.78 11.64
C GLU A 380 -13.91 9.26 11.99
N VAL A 381 -13.02 10.05 11.36
CA VAL A 381 -12.89 11.49 11.62
C VAL A 381 -14.14 12.25 11.16
N TRP A 382 -14.84 11.76 10.14
CA TRP A 382 -16.09 12.37 9.66
C TRP A 382 -17.14 12.55 10.76
N ARG A 383 -17.21 11.62 11.73
CA ARG A 383 -18.10 11.72 12.89
C ARG A 383 -17.67 12.82 13.85
N LEU A 384 -16.36 13.06 13.99
CA LEU A 384 -15.75 14.02 14.91
C LEU A 384 -15.66 15.43 14.33
N ARG A 385 -15.88 15.59 13.03
CA ARG A 385 -15.71 16.85 12.27
C ARG A 385 -16.97 17.21 11.50
N ASP A 386 -18.15 16.92 12.05
CA ASP A 386 -19.46 17.28 11.47
C ASP A 386 -19.51 17.00 9.96
N LYS A 387 -19.18 15.76 9.56
CA LYS A 387 -19.13 15.34 8.15
C LYS A 387 -18.28 16.28 7.28
N PHE A 388 -17.13 16.71 7.82
CA PHE A 388 -16.22 17.66 7.18
C PHE A 388 -16.89 18.98 6.76
N PHE A 389 -17.87 19.44 7.54
CA PHE A 389 -18.56 20.72 7.35
C PHE A 389 -19.11 20.88 5.92
N ASN A 390 -19.69 19.82 5.36
CA ASN A 390 -20.25 19.69 4.01
C ASN A 390 -19.23 19.68 2.84
N GLN A 391 -17.93 19.69 3.08
CA GLN A 391 -16.97 19.38 2.01
C GLN A 391 -17.07 17.89 1.64
N PRO A 392 -16.83 17.52 0.37
CA PRO A 392 -16.77 16.12 -0.05
C PRO A 392 -15.76 15.33 0.77
N TYR A 393 -16.04 14.06 1.02
CA TYR A 393 -15.06 13.17 1.62
C TYR A 393 -15.16 11.72 1.11
N ILE A 394 -14.09 11.00 1.28
CA ILE A 394 -13.95 9.58 0.93
C ILE A 394 -13.63 8.82 2.22
N TRP A 395 -14.40 7.79 2.53
CA TRP A 395 -14.14 6.86 3.62
C TRP A 395 -13.01 5.91 3.23
N CYS A 396 -11.88 5.92 3.94
CA CYS A 396 -10.71 5.15 3.57
C CYS A 396 -10.33 4.11 4.62
N TYR A 397 -9.98 2.93 4.12
CA TYR A 397 -9.40 1.83 4.85
C TYR A 397 -7.87 1.86 4.69
N LEU A 398 -7.11 1.91 5.80
CA LEU A 398 -5.65 1.92 5.75
C LEU A 398 -5.09 0.49 5.70
N GLY A 399 -5.46 -0.35 6.64
CA GLY A 399 -5.20 -1.80 6.67
C GLY A 399 -3.77 -2.23 6.92
N ASN A 400 -2.78 -1.35 6.72
CA ASN A 400 -1.36 -1.70 6.85
C ASN A 400 -0.48 -0.48 7.10
N PHE A 401 0.49 -0.61 8.01
CA PHE A 401 1.58 0.34 8.25
C PHE A 401 2.92 -0.26 7.84
N GLY A 402 3.78 0.53 7.19
CA GLY A 402 5.15 0.16 6.84
C GLY A 402 5.29 -1.03 5.87
N GLY A 403 4.20 -1.56 5.34
CA GLY A 403 4.19 -2.83 4.62
C GLY A 403 4.45 -4.02 5.55
N ASN A 404 4.10 -3.91 6.83
CA ASN A 404 4.31 -4.97 7.83
C ASN A 404 3.41 -6.16 7.59
N GLY A 405 4.01 -7.33 7.38
CA GLY A 405 3.33 -8.55 7.02
C GLY A 405 2.74 -9.31 8.20
N VAL A 406 1.70 -8.80 8.86
CA VAL A 406 0.97 -9.48 9.94
C VAL A 406 -0.50 -9.64 9.57
N MET A 407 -1.15 -10.68 10.14
CA MET A 407 -2.57 -10.94 9.91
C MET A 407 -3.42 -10.06 10.82
N GLN A 408 -3.86 -8.94 10.29
CA GLN A 408 -4.70 -7.94 10.94
C GLN A 408 -5.66 -7.32 9.92
N GLY A 409 -6.54 -6.40 10.32
CA GLY A 409 -7.37 -5.68 9.35
C GLY A 409 -8.73 -5.24 9.87
N ASN A 410 -9.21 -5.78 11.01
CA ASN A 410 -10.53 -5.43 11.57
C ASN A 410 -11.65 -5.45 10.50
N VAL A 411 -11.63 -6.47 9.62
CA VAL A 411 -12.35 -6.46 8.34
C VAL A 411 -13.86 -6.41 8.54
N LYS A 412 -14.39 -7.25 9.43
CA LYS A 412 -15.83 -7.31 9.73
C LYS A 412 -16.34 -5.96 10.26
N GLU A 413 -15.69 -5.44 11.31
CA GLU A 413 -16.07 -4.15 11.89
C GLU A 413 -15.93 -3.00 10.90
N SER A 414 -14.91 -3.04 10.04
CA SER A 414 -14.71 -2.05 8.98
C SER A 414 -15.87 -2.05 7.98
N GLY A 415 -16.36 -3.24 7.59
CA GLY A 415 -17.55 -3.38 6.76
C GLY A 415 -18.81 -2.80 7.41
N GLU A 416 -19.04 -3.08 8.70
CA GLU A 416 -20.17 -2.56 9.49
C GLU A 416 -20.10 -1.03 9.63
N ARG A 417 -18.91 -0.47 9.89
CA ARG A 417 -18.66 0.99 9.94
C ARG A 417 -18.94 1.65 8.59
N LEU A 418 -18.46 1.04 7.51
CA LEU A 418 -18.68 1.55 6.16
C LEU A 418 -20.16 1.54 5.78
N GLU A 419 -20.90 0.46 6.10
CA GLU A 419 -22.36 0.43 5.90
C GLU A 419 -23.08 1.52 6.69
N THR A 420 -22.61 1.82 7.90
CA THR A 420 -23.13 2.93 8.69
C THR A 420 -22.78 4.27 8.05
N ALA A 421 -21.55 4.45 7.58
CA ALA A 421 -21.15 5.69 6.88
C ALA A 421 -21.98 5.93 5.61
N LEU A 422 -22.28 4.91 4.83
CA LEU A 422 -23.12 5.00 3.63
C LEU A 422 -24.57 5.40 3.94
N LYS A 423 -25.06 5.11 5.15
CA LYS A 423 -26.41 5.51 5.60
C LYS A 423 -26.42 6.90 6.24
N GLU A 424 -25.42 7.20 7.06
CA GLU A 424 -25.43 8.37 7.97
C GLU A 424 -24.45 9.48 7.54
N GLY A 425 -23.49 9.18 6.66
CA GLY A 425 -22.39 10.06 6.27
C GLY A 425 -22.81 11.34 5.54
N GLY A 426 -24.04 11.40 5.05
CA GLY A 426 -24.60 12.58 4.35
C GLY A 426 -24.32 12.57 2.85
N ALA A 427 -24.90 13.55 2.15
CA ALA A 427 -24.76 13.66 0.70
C ALA A 427 -23.34 14.02 0.23
N ASN A 428 -22.47 14.44 1.14
CA ASN A 428 -21.06 14.76 0.88
C ASN A 428 -20.10 13.59 1.08
N LEU A 429 -20.54 12.43 1.54
CA LEU A 429 -19.79 11.19 1.35
C LEU A 429 -19.81 10.84 -0.14
N LYS A 430 -18.67 11.00 -0.82
CA LYS A 430 -18.56 10.83 -2.27
C LYS A 430 -17.85 9.55 -2.67
N GLY A 431 -17.17 8.88 -1.72
CA GLY A 431 -16.38 7.74 -2.12
C GLY A 431 -16.01 6.78 -1.00
N ILE A 432 -15.49 5.66 -1.45
CA ILE A 432 -14.84 4.63 -0.67
C ILE A 432 -13.42 4.50 -1.18
N GLY A 433 -12.44 4.25 -0.31
CA GLY A 433 -11.07 4.12 -0.75
C GLY A 433 -10.19 3.35 0.20
N SER A 434 -8.94 3.23 -0.18
CA SER A 434 -7.89 2.71 0.68
C SER A 434 -6.62 3.54 0.57
N THR A 435 -5.98 3.70 1.73
CA THR A 435 -4.76 4.47 1.94
C THR A 435 -3.65 3.57 2.50
N LEU A 436 -3.58 2.31 2.05
CA LEU A 436 -2.57 1.34 2.51
C LEU A 436 -1.15 1.85 2.30
N GLU A 437 -0.26 1.53 3.23
CA GLU A 437 1.15 1.92 3.10
C GLU A 437 1.99 0.91 2.30
N GLY A 438 1.56 -0.34 2.17
CA GLY A 438 2.27 -1.34 1.39
C GLY A 438 1.46 -2.60 1.11
N PHE A 439 1.88 -3.38 0.11
CA PHE A 439 1.18 -4.59 -0.34
C PHE A 439 1.57 -5.87 0.42
N ASP A 440 2.47 -5.78 1.41
CA ASP A 440 2.82 -6.90 2.30
C ASP A 440 1.71 -7.19 3.32
N VAL A 441 0.50 -7.37 2.84
CA VAL A 441 -0.72 -7.58 3.61
C VAL A 441 -1.66 -8.47 2.81
N GLN A 442 -2.60 -9.13 3.46
CA GLN A 442 -3.60 -9.92 2.72
C GLN A 442 -4.42 -9.04 1.79
N GLN A 443 -4.60 -9.46 0.55
CA GLN A 443 -5.34 -8.75 -0.49
C GLN A 443 -6.84 -8.66 -0.17
N PHE A 444 -7.41 -9.70 0.44
CA PHE A 444 -8.84 -9.83 0.70
C PHE A 444 -9.48 -8.61 1.41
N PRO A 445 -8.91 -8.02 2.49
CA PRO A 445 -9.53 -6.87 3.14
C PRO A 445 -9.79 -5.70 2.18
N PHE A 446 -8.90 -5.46 1.24
CA PHE A 446 -9.00 -4.37 0.27
C PHE A 446 -10.04 -4.69 -0.81
N GLU A 447 -10.06 -5.90 -1.33
CA GLU A 447 -11.11 -6.36 -2.24
C GLU A 447 -12.48 -6.26 -1.58
N TYR A 448 -12.61 -6.68 -0.32
CA TYR A 448 -13.86 -6.61 0.44
C TYR A 448 -14.36 -5.16 0.60
N ILE A 449 -13.48 -4.21 0.90
CA ILE A 449 -13.84 -2.79 1.01
C ILE A 449 -14.27 -2.23 -0.35
N PHE A 450 -13.58 -2.55 -1.44
CA PHE A 450 -13.98 -2.11 -2.78
C PHE A 450 -15.26 -2.79 -3.28
N ASP A 451 -15.50 -4.05 -2.92
CA ASP A 451 -16.77 -4.74 -3.21
C ASP A 451 -17.97 -4.01 -2.56
N LYS A 452 -17.81 -3.40 -1.37
CA LYS A 452 -18.85 -2.55 -0.72
C LYS A 452 -19.18 -1.28 -1.52
N ALA A 453 -18.34 -0.86 -2.45
CA ALA A 453 -18.66 0.25 -3.35
C ALA A 453 -19.71 -0.11 -4.42
N TRP A 454 -20.05 -1.40 -4.54
CA TRP A 454 -21.00 -1.93 -5.52
C TRP A 454 -22.18 -2.61 -4.84
N ASN A 455 -23.35 -2.51 -5.45
CA ASN A 455 -24.59 -3.08 -4.88
C ASN A 455 -24.79 -4.55 -5.32
N TYR A 456 -23.91 -5.44 -4.82
CA TYR A 456 -24.00 -6.87 -5.15
C TYR A 456 -25.16 -7.60 -4.46
N GLY A 457 -25.76 -7.02 -3.40
CA GLY A 457 -26.80 -7.68 -2.62
C GLY A 457 -26.33 -8.93 -1.87
N ALA A 458 -25.02 -9.16 -1.77
CA ALA A 458 -24.45 -10.33 -1.09
C ALA A 458 -24.22 -10.04 0.40
N THR A 459 -24.46 -11.05 1.22
CA THR A 459 -24.09 -11.04 2.64
C THR A 459 -22.60 -11.27 2.81
N ASP A 460 -22.01 -10.86 3.95
CA ASP A 460 -20.60 -11.09 4.23
C ASP A 460 -20.25 -12.59 4.22
N ALA A 461 -21.12 -13.46 4.68
CA ALA A 461 -20.92 -14.91 4.61
C ALA A 461 -20.82 -15.42 3.15
N GLU A 462 -21.62 -14.87 2.23
CA GLU A 462 -21.52 -15.21 0.80
C GLU A 462 -20.24 -14.68 0.18
N VAL A 463 -19.79 -13.49 0.57
CA VAL A 463 -18.51 -12.92 0.13
C VAL A 463 -17.34 -13.76 0.61
N VAL A 464 -17.28 -14.11 1.91
CA VAL A 464 -16.21 -14.94 2.49
C VAL A 464 -16.17 -16.32 1.83
N LYS A 465 -17.35 -16.93 1.60
CA LYS A 465 -17.44 -18.20 0.86
C LYS A 465 -16.90 -18.09 -0.56
N MET A 466 -17.26 -17.03 -1.28
CA MET A 466 -16.75 -16.79 -2.66
C MET A 466 -15.24 -16.61 -2.66
N VAL A 467 -14.68 -15.87 -1.70
CA VAL A 467 -13.23 -15.69 -1.55
C VAL A 467 -12.54 -17.02 -1.28
N ALA A 468 -13.06 -17.84 -0.37
CA ALA A 468 -12.52 -19.15 -0.09
C ALA A 468 -12.48 -20.05 -1.34
N ASP A 469 -13.58 -20.05 -2.12
CA ASP A 469 -13.65 -20.81 -3.37
C ASP A 469 -12.64 -20.27 -4.41
N CYS A 470 -12.41 -18.96 -4.48
CA CYS A 470 -11.39 -18.35 -5.34
C CYS A 470 -9.97 -18.72 -4.93
N HIS A 471 -9.70 -18.78 -3.61
CA HIS A 471 -8.38 -19.14 -3.09
C HIS A 471 -8.08 -20.63 -3.29
N ALA A 472 -9.10 -21.48 -3.31
CA ALA A 472 -8.96 -22.90 -3.60
C ALA A 472 -9.04 -23.26 -5.10
N ASP A 473 -9.30 -22.30 -6.00
CA ASP A 473 -9.62 -22.48 -7.42
C ASP A 473 -10.89 -23.34 -7.72
N ARG A 474 -11.68 -23.62 -6.67
CA ARG A 474 -12.88 -24.49 -6.69
C ARG A 474 -13.67 -24.36 -5.40
N PRO A 475 -14.93 -24.81 -5.36
CA PRO A 475 -15.61 -25.03 -4.09
C PRO A 475 -14.88 -26.06 -3.22
N ASP A 476 -14.41 -25.64 -2.02
CA ASP A 476 -13.72 -26.50 -1.04
C ASP A 476 -14.18 -26.19 0.38
N GLU A 477 -14.79 -27.18 1.03
CA GLU A 477 -15.41 -26.97 2.35
C GLU A 477 -14.38 -26.73 3.47
N ASN A 478 -13.18 -27.31 3.39
CA ASN A 478 -12.14 -27.05 4.39
C ASN A 478 -11.61 -25.62 4.26
N VAL A 479 -11.42 -25.14 3.03
CA VAL A 479 -10.96 -23.77 2.78
C VAL A 479 -12.05 -22.75 3.18
N ARG A 480 -13.34 -23.06 2.95
CA ARG A 480 -14.47 -22.24 3.41
C ARG A 480 -14.48 -22.11 4.94
N GLN A 481 -14.33 -23.23 5.67
CA GLN A 481 -14.26 -23.21 7.13
C GLN A 481 -13.02 -22.44 7.62
N ALA A 482 -11.87 -22.61 6.99
CA ALA A 482 -10.67 -21.86 7.32
C ALA A 482 -10.88 -20.35 7.16
N TRP A 483 -11.48 -19.92 6.04
CA TRP A 483 -11.74 -18.51 5.78
C TRP A 483 -12.83 -17.92 6.67
N ASP A 484 -13.82 -18.70 7.08
CA ASP A 484 -14.79 -18.28 8.10
C ASP A 484 -14.09 -17.96 9.43
N ILE A 485 -13.18 -18.83 9.87
CA ILE A 485 -12.36 -18.62 11.06
C ILE A 485 -11.47 -17.38 10.88
N ILE A 486 -10.77 -17.25 9.74
CA ILE A 486 -9.88 -16.12 9.46
C ILE A 486 -10.65 -14.81 9.52
N TYR A 487 -11.80 -14.72 8.89
CA TYR A 487 -12.64 -13.53 8.86
C TYR A 487 -13.17 -13.15 10.26
N HIS A 488 -13.66 -14.13 11.03
CA HIS A 488 -14.34 -13.85 12.30
C HIS A 488 -13.41 -13.77 13.51
N GLN A 489 -12.22 -14.40 13.48
CA GLN A 489 -11.40 -14.57 14.68
C GLN A 489 -9.93 -14.15 14.47
N VAL A 490 -9.44 -14.05 13.23
CA VAL A 490 -8.05 -13.69 12.96
C VAL A 490 -7.92 -12.23 12.52
N LEU A 491 -8.69 -11.78 11.51
CA LEU A 491 -8.65 -10.42 10.98
C LEU A 491 -9.49 -9.44 11.80
N THR A 492 -9.31 -9.42 13.13
CA THR A 492 -10.17 -8.69 14.07
C THR A 492 -9.55 -7.41 14.64
N ALA A 493 -8.23 -7.22 14.53
CA ALA A 493 -7.55 -6.04 15.02
C ALA A 493 -7.32 -5.02 13.88
N PRO A 494 -7.52 -3.70 14.13
CA PRO A 494 -7.15 -2.68 13.16
C PRO A 494 -5.63 -2.66 12.95
N ALA A 495 -5.19 -2.11 11.82
CA ALA A 495 -3.78 -1.92 11.53
C ALA A 495 -3.04 -1.19 12.67
N THR A 496 -1.82 -1.61 12.92
CA THR A 496 -0.95 -1.01 13.94
C THR A 496 0.46 -0.86 13.40
N THR A 497 1.24 0.03 14.02
CA THR A 497 2.68 0.19 13.74
C THR A 497 3.53 -0.96 14.30
N PHE A 498 2.92 -2.08 14.67
CA PHE A 498 3.63 -3.25 15.17
C PHE A 498 4.45 -3.91 14.04
N ARG A 499 5.66 -4.30 14.35
CA ARG A 499 6.72 -4.58 13.39
C ARG A 499 6.87 -6.07 13.03
N GLY A 500 5.78 -6.80 12.82
CA GLY A 500 5.80 -8.20 12.41
C GLY A 500 5.59 -9.20 13.55
N THR A 501 5.95 -10.47 13.33
CA THR A 501 5.87 -11.54 14.34
C THR A 501 7.01 -11.44 15.36
N ALA A 502 6.97 -12.23 16.41
CA ALA A 502 8.03 -12.26 17.43
C ALA A 502 9.41 -12.59 16.84
N ALA A 503 9.48 -13.42 15.80
CA ALA A 503 10.71 -13.77 15.11
C ALA A 503 11.38 -12.57 14.43
N ASN A 504 10.61 -11.56 13.99
CA ASN A 504 11.10 -10.35 13.32
C ASN A 504 11.43 -9.21 14.30
N GLY A 505 11.15 -9.38 15.59
CA GLY A 505 11.40 -8.36 16.59
C GLY A 505 12.88 -8.12 16.86
N PHE A 506 13.22 -6.93 17.35
CA PHE A 506 14.54 -6.66 17.89
C PHE A 506 14.77 -7.55 19.13
N PRO A 507 15.96 -8.16 19.32
CA PRO A 507 16.23 -9.08 20.41
C PRO A 507 16.38 -8.37 21.76
N TYR A 508 15.31 -7.84 22.32
CA TYR A 508 15.30 -7.17 23.62
C TYR A 508 15.47 -8.14 24.79
N TYR A 509 16.31 -7.77 25.75
CA TYR A 509 16.43 -8.48 27.01
C TYR A 509 15.22 -8.20 27.91
N LYS A 510 14.54 -9.25 28.39
CA LYS A 510 13.37 -9.19 29.30
C LYS A 510 12.14 -8.37 28.84
N LYS A 511 12.14 -7.79 27.65
CA LYS A 511 11.03 -6.93 27.19
C LYS A 511 10.01 -7.62 26.25
N LEU A 512 10.34 -8.77 25.68
CA LEU A 512 9.49 -9.42 24.67
C LEU A 512 8.11 -9.82 25.20
N ALA A 513 7.98 -10.21 26.48
CA ALA A 513 6.69 -10.60 27.08
C ALA A 513 5.62 -9.50 27.08
N LYS A 514 5.99 -8.22 26.93
CA LYS A 514 5.02 -7.11 26.82
C LYS A 514 4.65 -6.73 25.38
N ARG A 515 5.45 -7.11 24.37
CA ARG A 515 5.27 -6.74 22.97
C ARG A 515 4.79 -7.90 22.06
N SER A 516 4.87 -9.14 22.52
CA SER A 516 4.41 -10.33 21.77
C SER A 516 2.90 -10.60 21.95
N ARG A 517 2.06 -9.57 21.98
CA ARG A 517 0.64 -9.83 21.79
C ARG A 517 0.43 -10.11 20.31
N ALA A 518 0.22 -11.38 19.98
CA ALA A 518 -0.40 -11.74 18.73
C ALA A 518 -1.72 -10.94 18.60
N PHE A 519 -1.91 -10.27 17.48
CA PHE A 519 -3.14 -9.49 17.23
C PHE A 519 -4.32 -10.39 16.91
N ALA A 520 -4.03 -11.60 16.42
CA ALA A 520 -4.99 -12.63 16.08
C ALA A 520 -5.13 -13.67 17.19
N ASP A 521 -6.28 -14.34 17.23
CA ASP A 521 -6.43 -15.55 18.02
C ASP A 521 -5.58 -16.68 17.43
N MET A 522 -4.49 -17.03 18.13
CA MET A 522 -3.54 -18.04 17.65
C MET A 522 -4.12 -19.47 17.68
N LYS A 523 -5.10 -19.76 18.52
CA LYS A 523 -5.81 -21.05 18.50
C LYS A 523 -6.66 -21.16 17.24
N ALA A 524 -7.42 -20.13 16.97
CA ALA A 524 -8.23 -20.04 15.76
C ALA A 524 -7.35 -20.08 14.49
N LEU A 525 -6.23 -19.36 14.48
CA LEU A 525 -5.29 -19.38 13.36
C LEU A 525 -4.70 -20.77 13.14
N ASN A 526 -4.33 -21.49 14.22
CA ASN A 526 -3.84 -22.87 14.12
C ASN A 526 -4.90 -23.80 13.55
N GLU A 527 -6.17 -23.67 13.95
CA GLU A 527 -7.29 -24.43 13.39
C GLU A 527 -7.46 -24.12 11.89
N ALA A 528 -7.48 -22.85 11.52
CA ALA A 528 -7.58 -22.43 10.12
C ALA A 528 -6.43 -22.98 9.28
N TRP A 529 -5.19 -22.93 9.78
CA TRP A 529 -4.03 -23.50 9.08
C TRP A 529 -4.19 -25.00 8.84
N HIS A 530 -4.61 -25.77 9.86
CA HIS A 530 -4.85 -27.20 9.70
C HIS A 530 -5.99 -27.54 8.72
N LEU A 531 -6.99 -26.67 8.59
CA LEU A 531 -8.02 -26.80 7.57
C LEU A 531 -7.46 -26.53 6.16
N LEU A 532 -6.66 -25.47 5.99
CA LEU A 532 -5.98 -25.18 4.72
C LEU A 532 -5.06 -26.32 4.27
N LEU A 533 -4.41 -27.01 5.21
CA LEU A 533 -3.54 -28.15 4.91
C LEU A 533 -4.29 -29.40 4.39
N LYS A 534 -5.62 -29.46 4.54
CA LYS A 534 -6.42 -30.61 4.05
C LYS A 534 -6.75 -30.51 2.55
N GLN A 535 -6.55 -29.36 1.93
CA GLN A 535 -6.80 -29.21 0.50
C GLN A 535 -5.92 -30.16 -0.32
N PRO A 536 -6.40 -30.69 -1.46
CA PRO A 536 -5.66 -31.67 -2.26
C PRO A 536 -4.47 -31.06 -3.01
N SER A 537 -4.55 -29.76 -3.33
CA SER A 537 -3.52 -28.98 -4.02
C SER A 537 -3.61 -27.51 -3.64
N ALA A 538 -2.51 -26.78 -3.75
CA ALA A 538 -2.43 -25.33 -3.56
C ALA A 538 -1.71 -24.69 -4.76
N ASN A 539 -2.31 -24.82 -5.94
CA ASN A 539 -1.72 -24.32 -7.19
C ASN A 539 -2.01 -22.85 -7.41
N ALA A 540 -3.22 -22.39 -7.06
CA ALA A 540 -3.59 -20.99 -7.15
C ALA A 540 -2.65 -20.10 -6.33
N ASP A 541 -2.32 -18.92 -6.86
CA ASP A 541 -1.43 -17.98 -6.19
C ASP A 541 -1.98 -17.58 -4.81
N ALA A 542 -3.28 -17.35 -4.71
CA ALA A 542 -3.96 -17.05 -3.45
C ALA A 542 -3.84 -18.18 -2.42
N ALA A 543 -3.93 -19.47 -2.84
CA ALA A 543 -3.73 -20.62 -1.95
C ALA A 543 -2.30 -20.67 -1.39
N LYS A 544 -1.31 -20.35 -2.23
CA LYS A 544 0.11 -20.28 -1.78
C LYS A 544 0.30 -19.19 -0.75
N ILE A 545 -0.24 -18.01 -1.01
CA ILE A 545 -0.21 -16.88 -0.09
C ILE A 545 -0.89 -17.23 1.23
N ASP A 546 -2.06 -17.87 1.23
CA ASP A 546 -2.74 -18.30 2.46
C ASP A 546 -1.88 -19.23 3.32
N LEU A 547 -1.25 -20.23 2.70
CA LEU A 547 -0.38 -21.18 3.41
C LEU A 547 0.84 -20.48 4.02
N ILE A 548 1.46 -19.57 3.27
CA ILE A 548 2.64 -18.83 3.74
C ILE A 548 2.24 -17.90 4.87
N TRP A 549 1.17 -17.08 4.70
CA TRP A 549 0.78 -16.09 5.70
C TRP A 549 0.31 -16.71 7.00
N THR A 550 -0.54 -17.74 6.95
CA THR A 550 -1.01 -18.44 8.14
C THR A 550 0.13 -19.16 8.86
N GLY A 551 0.96 -19.89 8.13
CA GLY A 551 2.10 -20.61 8.70
C GLY A 551 3.15 -19.68 9.31
N ARG A 552 3.53 -18.60 8.62
CA ARG A 552 4.52 -17.64 9.12
C ARG A 552 4.02 -16.86 10.33
N GLU A 553 2.74 -16.46 10.36
CA GLU A 553 2.15 -15.77 11.50
C GLU A 553 2.15 -16.68 12.74
N LEU A 554 1.74 -17.94 12.58
CA LEU A 554 1.70 -18.92 13.67
C LEU A 554 3.10 -19.27 14.18
N LEU A 555 4.00 -19.71 13.29
CA LEU A 555 5.36 -20.13 13.66
C LEU A 555 6.24 -18.95 14.10
N GLY A 556 6.06 -17.78 13.50
CA GLY A 556 6.77 -16.55 13.90
C GLY A 556 6.39 -16.09 15.31
N ASN A 557 5.16 -16.35 15.76
CA ASN A 557 4.74 -16.06 17.13
C ASN A 557 5.08 -17.21 18.10
N LEU A 558 5.11 -18.47 17.64
CA LEU A 558 5.67 -19.61 18.40
C LEU A 558 7.13 -19.34 18.80
N PHE A 559 7.91 -18.70 17.93
CA PHE A 559 9.27 -18.25 18.26
C PHE A 559 9.30 -17.41 19.54
N GLY A 560 8.33 -16.52 19.74
CA GLY A 560 8.24 -15.70 20.97
C GLY A 560 7.98 -16.53 22.23
N TYR A 561 7.21 -17.60 22.12
CA TYR A 561 7.02 -18.56 23.20
C TYR A 561 8.33 -19.29 23.52
N GLU A 562 9.02 -19.81 22.52
CA GLU A 562 10.30 -20.53 22.69
C GLU A 562 11.40 -19.61 23.28
N LYS A 563 11.43 -18.33 22.87
CA LYS A 563 12.32 -17.33 23.45
C LYS A 563 12.00 -17.09 24.94
N THR A 564 10.74 -17.08 25.32
CA THR A 564 10.34 -16.95 26.74
C THR A 564 10.78 -18.14 27.57
N GLU A 565 10.68 -19.36 27.03
CA GLU A 565 11.19 -20.59 27.66
C GLU A 565 12.71 -20.57 27.76
N PHE A 566 13.43 -20.04 26.73
CA PHE A 566 14.89 -19.83 26.77
C PHE A 566 15.27 -18.85 27.89
N ASP A 567 14.59 -17.73 28.01
CA ASP A 567 14.84 -16.73 29.06
C ASP A 567 14.59 -17.30 30.47
N SER A 568 13.57 -18.13 30.60
CA SER A 568 13.25 -18.82 31.85
C SER A 568 14.36 -19.79 32.28
N ALA A 569 14.91 -20.55 31.32
CA ALA A 569 16.06 -21.42 31.54
C ALA A 569 17.33 -20.64 31.88
N TYR A 570 17.57 -19.53 31.17
CA TYR A 570 18.68 -18.61 31.46
C TYR A 570 18.60 -18.05 32.91
N ALA A 571 17.41 -17.64 33.36
CA ALA A 571 17.22 -17.06 34.70
C ALA A 571 17.63 -18.02 35.85
N VAL A 572 17.60 -19.34 35.62
CA VAL A 572 18.00 -20.37 36.58
C VAL A 572 19.30 -21.08 36.19
N ALA A 573 19.99 -20.58 35.16
CA ALA A 573 21.23 -21.13 34.61
C ALA A 573 21.11 -22.61 34.19
N ASP A 574 19.92 -23.07 33.76
CA ASP A 574 19.71 -24.40 33.17
C ASP A 574 20.26 -24.46 31.76
N THR A 575 21.54 -24.78 31.63
CA THR A 575 22.26 -24.77 30.35
C THR A 575 21.74 -25.84 29.38
N VAL A 576 21.19 -26.96 29.89
CA VAL A 576 20.62 -28.01 29.02
C VAL A 576 19.38 -27.50 28.34
N LYS A 577 18.44 -26.92 29.10
CA LYS A 577 17.21 -26.37 28.54
C LYS A 577 17.52 -25.13 27.67
N MET A 578 18.49 -24.30 28.01
CA MET A 578 18.96 -23.20 27.15
C MET A 578 19.42 -23.70 25.77
N HIS A 579 20.22 -24.79 25.70
CA HIS A 579 20.64 -25.36 24.42
C HIS A 579 19.46 -25.89 23.60
N GLU A 580 18.54 -26.62 24.25
CA GLU A 580 17.33 -27.14 23.62
C GLU A 580 16.51 -25.97 22.99
N LYS A 581 16.24 -24.91 23.76
CA LYS A 581 15.42 -23.79 23.29
C LYS A 581 16.15 -22.92 22.25
N ALA A 582 17.47 -22.75 22.36
CA ALA A 582 18.26 -22.07 21.33
C ALA A 582 18.24 -22.83 19.99
N LEU A 583 18.33 -24.15 20.00
CA LEU A 583 18.19 -24.98 18.80
C LEU A 583 16.79 -24.86 18.20
N MET A 584 15.73 -24.84 19.03
CA MET A 584 14.36 -24.66 18.59
C MET A 584 14.16 -23.28 17.93
N MET A 585 14.66 -22.20 18.54
CA MET A 585 14.62 -20.85 17.98
C MET A 585 15.31 -20.78 16.62
N ARG A 586 16.53 -21.35 16.49
CA ARG A 586 17.27 -21.42 15.21
C ARG A 586 16.53 -22.24 14.15
N SER A 587 15.92 -23.37 14.56
CA SER A 587 15.11 -24.21 13.67
C SER A 587 13.89 -23.46 13.15
N LEU A 588 13.18 -22.74 14.00
CA LEU A 588 12.02 -21.92 13.59
C LEU A 588 12.43 -20.83 12.59
N LEU A 589 13.54 -20.11 12.81
CA LEU A 589 14.02 -19.10 11.87
C LEU A 589 14.37 -19.71 10.50
N HIS A 590 15.07 -20.86 10.49
CA HIS A 590 15.40 -21.57 9.24
C HIS A 590 14.14 -22.00 8.49
N ASP A 591 13.17 -22.58 9.18
CA ASP A 591 11.95 -23.09 8.57
C ASP A 591 11.02 -21.96 8.09
N LEU A 592 10.99 -20.82 8.82
CA LEU A 592 10.31 -19.61 8.39
C LEU A 592 10.94 -19.02 7.12
N ASP A 593 12.27 -19.01 7.03
CA ASP A 593 12.97 -18.57 5.82
C ASP A 593 12.62 -19.46 4.63
N MET A 594 12.65 -20.79 4.81
CA MET A 594 12.30 -21.76 3.79
C MET A 594 10.82 -21.66 3.36
N LEU A 595 9.90 -21.42 4.30
CA LEU A 595 8.47 -21.25 4.01
C LEU A 595 8.22 -20.00 3.15
N ASN A 596 8.82 -18.86 3.51
CA ASN A 596 8.67 -17.62 2.74
C ASN A 596 9.31 -17.70 1.35
N ALA A 597 10.39 -18.47 1.18
CA ALA A 597 11.05 -18.66 -0.11
C ALA A 597 10.16 -19.32 -1.17
N GLN A 598 9.00 -19.89 -0.78
CA GLN A 598 8.10 -20.57 -1.71
C GLN A 598 7.23 -19.61 -2.55
N HIS A 599 7.35 -18.30 -2.35
CA HIS A 599 6.68 -17.30 -3.19
C HIS A 599 7.62 -16.13 -3.48
N PRO A 600 7.78 -15.68 -4.74
CA PRO A 600 8.70 -14.60 -5.12
C PRO A 600 8.48 -13.30 -4.36
N PHE A 601 7.22 -12.93 -4.12
CA PHE A 601 6.86 -11.72 -3.36
C PHE A 601 7.39 -11.72 -1.92
N CYS A 602 7.61 -12.91 -1.34
CA CYS A 602 8.10 -13.09 0.02
C CYS A 602 9.63 -13.31 0.09
N THR A 603 10.38 -12.84 -0.92
CA THR A 603 11.86 -12.98 -0.98
C THR A 603 12.54 -11.62 -1.07
N VAL A 604 13.66 -11.48 -0.39
CA VAL A 604 14.49 -10.26 -0.49
C VAL A 604 15.20 -10.17 -1.82
N ASP A 605 15.47 -11.30 -2.48
CA ASP A 605 16.07 -11.33 -3.82
C ASP A 605 15.24 -10.48 -4.80
N LYS A 606 13.92 -10.71 -4.87
CA LYS A 606 13.05 -9.94 -5.76
C LYS A 606 13.12 -8.44 -5.48
N TRP A 607 13.08 -8.05 -4.21
CA TRP A 607 13.15 -6.66 -3.79
C TRP A 607 14.47 -5.99 -4.20
N ILE A 608 15.59 -6.69 -4.03
CA ILE A 608 16.93 -6.19 -4.40
C ILE A 608 17.13 -6.22 -5.92
N GLU A 609 16.70 -7.27 -6.61
CA GLU A 609 16.77 -7.36 -8.07
C GLU A 609 16.02 -6.20 -8.73
N GLN A 610 14.78 -5.93 -8.31
CA GLN A 610 14.00 -4.77 -8.78
C GLN A 610 14.74 -3.45 -8.56
N ALA A 611 15.39 -3.28 -7.40
CA ALA A 611 16.18 -2.06 -7.13
C ALA A 611 17.39 -1.94 -8.07
N ARG A 612 18.14 -3.00 -8.24
CA ARG A 612 19.35 -3.03 -9.09
C ARG A 612 19.04 -2.85 -10.57
N ASP A 613 17.88 -3.30 -11.03
CA ASP A 613 17.47 -3.21 -12.44
C ASP A 613 17.22 -1.76 -12.90
N TRP A 614 17.02 -0.83 -11.97
CA TRP A 614 16.94 0.62 -12.26
C TRP A 614 18.28 1.26 -12.52
N GLY A 615 19.41 0.65 -12.14
CA GLY A 615 20.76 1.18 -12.36
C GLY A 615 21.40 0.62 -13.62
N GLU A 616 22.11 1.46 -14.37
CA GLU A 616 22.96 1.01 -15.49
C GLU A 616 24.37 0.65 -15.00
N ALA A 617 25.03 1.59 -14.30
CA ALA A 617 26.36 1.41 -13.78
C ALA A 617 26.38 0.60 -12.46
N PRO A 618 27.44 -0.18 -12.19
CA PRO A 618 27.56 -0.98 -10.96
C PRO A 618 27.38 -0.15 -9.68
N GLU A 619 27.95 1.06 -9.63
CA GLU A 619 27.88 1.94 -8.46
C GLU A 619 26.45 2.44 -8.21
N VAL A 620 25.66 2.63 -9.27
CA VAL A 620 24.26 3.04 -9.18
C VAL A 620 23.40 1.86 -8.75
N LYS A 621 23.69 0.64 -9.24
CA LYS A 621 23.04 -0.60 -8.77
C LYS A 621 23.26 -0.82 -7.28
N ASP A 622 24.50 -0.62 -6.82
CA ASP A 622 24.87 -0.78 -5.39
C ASP A 622 24.19 0.32 -4.53
N TYR A 623 24.07 1.54 -5.06
CA TYR A 623 23.34 2.63 -4.41
C TYR A 623 21.84 2.30 -4.24
N TYR A 624 21.19 1.76 -5.26
CA TYR A 624 19.78 1.36 -5.16
C TYR A 624 19.58 0.17 -4.23
N GLU A 625 20.48 -0.82 -4.26
CA GLU A 625 20.45 -1.94 -3.31
C GLU A 625 20.61 -1.46 -1.86
N MET A 626 21.54 -0.56 -1.58
CA MET A 626 21.71 0.04 -0.25
C MET A 626 20.43 0.74 0.22
N ASN A 627 19.78 1.53 -0.64
CA ASN A 627 18.51 2.17 -0.33
C ASN A 627 17.42 1.12 -0.02
N ALA A 628 17.32 0.07 -0.85
CA ALA A 628 16.35 -1.02 -0.68
C ALA A 628 16.54 -1.76 0.64
N ARG A 629 17.78 -2.11 1.00
CA ARG A 629 18.11 -2.79 2.26
C ARG A 629 17.81 -1.92 3.48
N ARG A 630 18.22 -0.65 3.46
CA ARG A 630 18.00 0.29 4.57
C ARG A 630 16.54 0.45 4.88
N LEU A 631 15.68 0.69 3.90
CA LEU A 631 14.25 0.90 4.13
C LEU A 631 13.61 -0.22 4.95
N ILE A 632 13.91 -1.48 4.62
CA ILE A 632 13.28 -2.65 5.24
C ILE A 632 14.04 -3.21 6.45
N THR A 633 15.07 -2.50 6.93
CA THR A 633 15.88 -2.86 8.11
C THR A 633 16.10 -1.67 9.02
N THR A 634 17.20 -0.92 8.83
CA THR A 634 17.60 0.21 9.70
C THR A 634 16.77 1.47 9.48
N TRP A 635 16.12 1.63 8.34
CA TRP A 635 15.35 2.79 7.91
C TRP A 635 16.13 4.09 8.03
N GLY A 636 16.26 4.64 9.24
CA GLY A 636 16.92 5.86 9.65
C GLY A 636 16.19 6.50 10.84
N GLY A 637 16.80 7.47 11.51
CA GLY A 637 16.24 8.05 12.72
C GLY A 637 15.93 7.00 13.79
N ASP A 638 14.77 7.07 14.44
CA ASP A 638 14.27 6.07 15.42
C ASP A 638 13.37 5.00 14.77
N LEU A 639 13.38 4.90 13.43
CA LEU A 639 12.51 4.00 12.68
C LEU A 639 13.10 2.61 12.40
N ASN A 640 14.17 2.22 13.14
CA ASN A 640 14.76 0.88 12.99
C ASN A 640 13.68 -0.21 13.09
N ASP A 641 13.67 -1.15 12.13
CA ASP A 641 12.67 -2.21 11.98
C ASP A 641 11.23 -1.72 11.71
N TYR A 642 10.98 -0.44 11.44
CA TYR A 642 9.61 0.04 11.18
C TYR A 642 8.96 -0.70 10.00
N ALA A 643 9.72 -0.90 8.93
CA ALA A 643 9.26 -1.56 7.71
C ALA A 643 9.86 -2.96 7.52
N ILE A 644 10.17 -3.65 8.63
CA ILE A 644 10.79 -4.98 8.57
C ILE A 644 9.91 -5.98 7.82
N ARG A 645 10.53 -6.76 6.95
CA ARG A 645 9.84 -7.76 6.13
C ARG A 645 10.02 -9.17 6.68
N ASN A 646 8.98 -9.98 6.51
CA ASN A 646 9.05 -11.43 6.70
C ASN A 646 9.57 -12.13 5.43
N TYR A 647 10.61 -11.60 4.80
CA TYR A 647 11.13 -12.17 3.57
C TYR A 647 12.15 -13.27 3.85
N SER A 648 12.11 -14.33 3.04
CA SER A 648 13.26 -15.22 2.90
C SER A 648 14.50 -14.41 2.55
N GLY A 649 15.62 -14.72 3.15
CA GLY A 649 16.86 -13.96 3.10
C GLY A 649 16.95 -12.87 4.18
N ILE A 650 15.89 -12.12 4.49
CA ILE A 650 15.86 -11.24 5.67
C ILE A 650 15.82 -12.08 6.95
N ILE A 651 15.02 -13.13 6.98
CA ILE A 651 14.95 -14.01 8.16
C ILE A 651 16.31 -14.69 8.38
N ALA A 652 16.91 -15.27 7.35
CA ALA A 652 18.17 -15.99 7.46
C ALA A 652 19.39 -15.07 7.69
N ASN A 653 19.50 -13.97 6.93
CA ASN A 653 20.73 -13.17 6.87
C ASN A 653 20.70 -11.92 7.75
N TYR A 654 19.52 -11.49 8.24
CA TYR A 654 19.37 -10.34 9.12
C TYR A 654 18.82 -10.73 10.50
N GLN A 655 17.70 -11.46 10.57
CA GLN A 655 17.08 -11.79 11.85
C GLN A 655 17.83 -12.85 12.61
N ALA A 656 18.21 -13.96 11.98
CA ALA A 656 18.90 -15.07 12.65
C ALA A 656 20.23 -14.63 13.28
N PRO A 657 21.13 -13.85 12.63
CA PRO A 657 22.35 -13.36 13.26
C PRO A 657 22.09 -12.42 14.46
N ARG A 658 21.03 -11.62 14.43
CA ARG A 658 20.64 -10.75 15.56
C ARG A 658 20.25 -11.58 16.79
N TRP A 659 19.49 -12.65 16.57
CA TRP A 659 19.11 -13.59 17.63
C TRP A 659 20.32 -14.41 18.12
N ASP A 660 21.25 -14.75 17.25
CA ASP A 660 22.49 -15.41 17.66
C ASP A 660 23.36 -14.53 18.57
N ILE A 661 23.48 -13.23 18.28
CA ILE A 661 24.15 -12.27 19.18
C ILE A 661 23.50 -12.28 20.57
N TYR A 662 22.17 -12.35 20.65
CA TYR A 662 21.43 -12.43 21.92
C TYR A 662 21.70 -13.75 22.65
N ILE A 663 21.58 -14.87 21.97
CA ILE A 663 21.75 -16.22 22.52
C ILE A 663 23.20 -16.40 23.04
N GLU A 664 24.20 -15.99 22.28
CA GLU A 664 25.61 -16.11 22.65
C GLU A 664 25.96 -15.26 23.90
N GLU A 665 25.39 -14.06 24.03
CA GLU A 665 25.58 -13.24 25.24
C GLU A 665 24.93 -13.91 26.46
N ALA A 666 23.77 -14.55 26.34
CA ALA A 666 23.15 -15.31 27.41
C ALA A 666 24.05 -16.51 27.85
N PHE A 667 24.57 -17.28 26.91
CA PHE A 667 25.51 -18.37 27.22
C PHE A 667 26.83 -17.86 27.81
N ARG A 668 27.37 -16.74 27.31
CA ARG A 668 28.56 -16.10 27.90
C ARG A 668 28.30 -15.76 29.35
N SER A 669 27.16 -15.11 29.63
CA SER A 669 26.78 -14.68 30.99
C SER A 669 26.77 -15.87 31.97
N VAL A 670 26.12 -16.97 31.62
CA VAL A 670 26.09 -18.19 32.47
C VAL A 670 27.46 -18.81 32.60
N ARG A 671 28.22 -19.01 31.50
CA ARG A 671 29.53 -19.62 31.52
C ARG A 671 30.56 -18.85 32.39
N THR A 672 30.47 -17.53 32.40
CA THR A 672 31.42 -16.68 33.13
C THR A 672 30.93 -16.27 34.53
N GLY A 673 29.67 -16.57 34.86
CA GLY A 673 29.05 -16.11 36.11
C GLY A 673 28.91 -14.57 36.23
N THR A 674 28.96 -13.86 35.07
CA THR A 674 28.86 -12.38 35.02
C THR A 674 27.52 -11.94 34.48
N PRO A 675 27.02 -10.75 34.84
CA PRO A 675 25.73 -10.27 34.33
C PRO A 675 25.63 -10.23 32.80
N PHE A 676 24.39 -10.32 32.29
CA PHE A 676 24.07 -10.10 30.87
C PHE A 676 24.41 -8.67 30.48
N ARG A 677 25.26 -8.47 29.47
CA ARG A 677 25.76 -7.16 29.00
C ARG A 677 24.81 -6.61 27.91
N ASP A 678 23.65 -6.10 28.35
CA ASP A 678 22.61 -5.66 27.42
C ASP A 678 23.04 -4.49 26.53
N LYS A 679 23.83 -3.55 27.06
CA LYS A 679 24.36 -2.40 26.32
C LYS A 679 25.29 -2.86 25.18
N GLU A 680 26.30 -3.63 25.50
CA GLU A 680 27.29 -4.11 24.52
C GLU A 680 26.67 -5.04 23.48
N ARG A 681 25.70 -5.87 23.90
CA ARG A 681 24.92 -6.71 23.00
C ARG A 681 24.10 -5.85 22.03
N THR A 682 23.42 -4.82 22.53
CA THR A 682 22.64 -3.86 21.72
C THR A 682 23.53 -3.15 20.71
N GLU A 683 24.68 -2.62 21.15
CA GLU A 683 25.67 -1.99 20.26
C GLU A 683 26.23 -2.96 19.20
N ALA A 684 26.47 -4.22 19.57
CA ALA A 684 26.89 -5.24 18.62
C ALA A 684 25.80 -5.54 17.57
N THR A 685 24.54 -5.60 18.00
CA THR A 685 23.40 -5.77 17.11
C THR A 685 23.29 -4.61 16.12
N HIS A 686 23.33 -3.36 16.60
CA HIS A 686 23.26 -2.20 15.71
C HIS A 686 24.45 -2.09 14.74
N ARG A 687 25.65 -2.44 15.17
CA ARG A 687 26.80 -2.53 14.23
C ARG A 687 26.55 -3.56 13.13
N PHE A 688 26.02 -4.72 13.48
CA PHE A 688 25.65 -5.73 12.50
C PHE A 688 24.57 -5.22 11.52
N GLU A 689 23.54 -4.55 12.03
CA GLU A 689 22.45 -3.98 11.23
C GLU A 689 22.95 -2.98 10.20
N GLN A 690 23.84 -2.07 10.59
CA GLN A 690 24.46 -1.11 9.66
C GLN A 690 25.31 -1.81 8.61
N LEU A 691 26.13 -2.78 9.01
CA LEU A 691 26.94 -3.58 8.07
C LEU A 691 26.05 -4.34 7.07
N PHE A 692 24.90 -4.87 7.49
CA PHE A 692 23.96 -5.53 6.59
C PHE A 692 23.33 -4.53 5.61
N ALA A 693 22.93 -3.37 6.07
CA ALA A 693 22.31 -2.35 5.25
C ALA A 693 23.28 -1.78 4.18
N ASP A 694 24.59 -1.74 4.48
CA ASP A 694 25.62 -1.22 3.59
C ASP A 694 26.23 -2.31 2.66
N LYS A 695 25.87 -3.58 2.85
CA LYS A 695 26.30 -4.65 1.94
C LYS A 695 25.62 -4.55 0.57
N HIS A 696 26.29 -5.08 -0.45
CA HIS A 696 25.76 -5.29 -1.79
C HIS A 696 26.31 -6.57 -2.40
N GLY A 697 25.59 -7.13 -3.39
CA GLY A 697 25.97 -8.35 -4.09
C GLY A 697 25.92 -9.62 -3.23
N GLU A 698 25.20 -9.63 -2.10
CA GLU A 698 25.08 -10.81 -1.24
C GLU A 698 24.13 -11.83 -1.85
N HIS A 699 24.46 -13.11 -1.70
CA HIS A 699 23.61 -14.22 -2.08
C HIS A 699 22.75 -14.66 -0.89
N PHE A 700 21.45 -14.80 -1.11
CA PHE A 700 20.51 -15.27 -0.11
C PHE A 700 20.21 -16.77 -0.28
N PRO A 701 19.78 -17.47 0.79
CA PRO A 701 19.45 -18.88 0.73
C PRO A 701 18.40 -19.18 -0.34
N LYS A 702 18.54 -20.29 -1.04
CA LYS A 702 17.57 -20.78 -2.02
C LYS A 702 17.17 -22.21 -1.65
N TYR A 703 15.92 -22.54 -1.82
CA TYR A 703 15.35 -23.85 -1.45
C TYR A 703 14.68 -24.51 -2.66
N PRO A 704 15.47 -24.95 -3.66
CA PRO A 704 14.92 -25.54 -4.88
C PRO A 704 14.26 -26.88 -4.61
N GLY A 705 13.19 -27.20 -5.36
CA GLY A 705 12.52 -28.49 -5.31
C GLY A 705 11.61 -28.71 -4.11
N VAL A 706 11.36 -27.69 -3.30
CA VAL A 706 10.42 -27.76 -2.18
C VAL A 706 9.00 -27.44 -2.68
N GLU A 707 8.04 -28.32 -2.37
CA GLU A 707 6.64 -28.10 -2.69
C GLU A 707 5.94 -27.54 -1.43
N LEU A 708 5.27 -26.40 -1.57
CA LEU A 708 4.76 -25.59 -0.46
C LEU A 708 3.77 -26.34 0.45
N LEU A 709 2.78 -27.05 -0.13
CA LEU A 709 1.76 -27.74 0.68
C LEU A 709 2.38 -28.89 1.48
N SER A 710 3.31 -29.64 0.88
CA SER A 710 4.07 -30.70 1.55
C SER A 710 4.98 -30.15 2.66
N LEU A 711 5.66 -29.04 2.39
CA LEU A 711 6.46 -28.32 3.39
C LEU A 711 5.57 -27.88 4.56
N SER A 712 4.45 -27.23 4.27
CA SER A 712 3.53 -26.72 5.30
C SER A 712 2.99 -27.85 6.19
N ARG A 713 2.64 -29.00 5.62
CA ARG A 713 2.26 -30.22 6.36
C ARG A 713 3.38 -30.75 7.23
N ALA A 714 4.61 -30.80 6.71
CA ALA A 714 5.78 -31.22 7.46
C ALA A 714 6.07 -30.30 8.65
N LEU A 715 5.96 -28.96 8.46
CA LEU A 715 6.13 -27.97 9.52
C LEU A 715 5.04 -28.08 10.59
N ALA A 716 3.79 -28.27 10.21
CA ALA A 716 2.68 -28.49 11.15
C ALA A 716 2.91 -29.74 12.02
N SER A 717 3.41 -30.82 11.41
CA SER A 717 3.77 -32.05 12.15
C SER A 717 5.01 -31.84 13.04
N LYS A 718 6.04 -31.17 12.54
CA LYS A 718 7.29 -30.90 13.26
C LYS A 718 7.08 -30.13 14.55
N TYR A 719 6.22 -29.12 14.52
CA TYR A 719 5.96 -28.20 15.65
C TYR A 719 4.68 -28.50 16.43
N ALA A 720 4.05 -29.64 16.19
CA ALA A 720 2.75 -29.98 16.81
C ALA A 720 2.79 -29.97 18.34
N ALA A 721 3.86 -30.50 18.95
CA ALA A 721 4.01 -30.56 20.41
C ALA A 721 4.22 -29.17 21.01
N GLU A 722 5.03 -28.33 20.40
CA GLU A 722 5.33 -26.97 20.84
C GLU A 722 4.10 -26.06 20.68
N LEU A 723 3.39 -26.17 19.56
CA LEU A 723 2.12 -25.47 19.35
C LEU A 723 1.08 -25.87 20.39
N GLN A 724 0.92 -27.17 20.66
CA GLN A 724 0.01 -27.64 21.70
C GLN A 724 0.40 -27.11 23.09
N ALA A 725 1.68 -27.16 23.45
CA ALA A 725 2.19 -26.66 24.72
C ALA A 725 1.97 -25.14 24.87
N TRP A 726 2.19 -24.38 23.80
CA TRP A 726 1.97 -22.92 23.78
C TRP A 726 0.49 -22.57 23.87
N LEU A 727 -0.34 -23.12 22.98
CA LEU A 727 -1.75 -22.75 22.84
C LEU A 727 -2.63 -23.28 23.98
N SER A 728 -2.15 -24.22 24.82
CA SER A 728 -2.85 -24.67 26.02
C SER A 728 -2.65 -23.78 27.26
N LYS A 729 -1.65 -22.87 27.23
CA LYS A 729 -1.41 -21.85 28.28
C LYS A 729 -2.33 -20.65 28.11
#